data_d3c54b979d674d5f4b502b2a030c984b
#
_entry.id   d3c54b979d674d5f4b502b2a030c984b
#
_cell.length_a   1.000
_cell.length_b   1.000
_cell.length_c   1.000
_cell.angle_alpha   90.00
_cell.angle_beta   90.00
_cell.angle_gamma   90.00
#
_symmetry.space_group_name_H-M   'P 1'
#
loop_
_entity.id
_entity.type
_entity.pdbx_description
1 polymer ?
#
loop_
_entity_poly.entity_id
_entity_poly.type
_entity_poly.pdbx_seq_one_letter_code
_entity_poly.pdbx_strand_id
1 'polypeptide(L)'
;MNRTSCLAMLLALSPIIGFAQKTYILNEPATPKKVHTGHLKLGGKSVDGKTMEVNSYYVTVDGVPMIPITGEFHYSRYPEAQWEEAILKIKAGGVNVIPTYVFWNMHEEEEGKFCWEGNLNLRKFVGLCGKHGMNVIVRIGPFCHGEIRNGGMPDWLLAKPMEVRSNDPNYLACVGRLYNEIGRQLSGLYYKDGGPIIGIQIENEHQHSAAPWAITYPGEAKDNTCATYDKDFTLVGVSIQEKDIPTAKIGEEHMLTLKRMAEKAGMITPLYTATGWGNAAIIGNEAIPVTAAYTYPFWEKPSMSPFCLFKDIQHHPDYEPVRYDTDKYPSFCAEMGVGIQMIYESRPVIDPRAAEALMVRTLGSGANCIGYYMYHGGSNPRRTGGGFFADEPMGIPKISYDYQAPIGEFGKTRESYKYLRVLHTFINSFGNKLAPMETVLPIGYDTISRANRETLRFAARMKDGSGFLFMTNFQDHDTERKDQEGLQISLNLKNEKLTIPEKGTMTLRKDVSAILPFNLKMEGALLKYATAQLLTRITDGKYIHYIFFAPEGLQTEYVFDKSTIKADKHRFTPQSGTGSTFSLTTRTGKKIKVTTLTRQEALETMQLADGRILITESIVLEEKDKLTLLNAGNPTANYILYPSAKGWKRQSVSVEEVETNVEWKKIGGRHISVKPQMDNHPQVNDYILQIDYTGDVGMAFIGNDLVLDHFWHGKTWDIGMNRFSKSLEKHEAMNFYFRPISKDAPFIEMGGIPQEYLPDFSKENNIFSINSIKLIPEYKIEVNAE
;
A
#
# COMPACT_ATOMS: atom_id res chain seq x y z
N MET A 1 63.86 25.40 -52.03
CA MET A 1 62.74 24.43 -52.05
C MET A 1 62.25 24.26 -50.62
N ASN A 2 61.30 25.07 -50.25
CA ASN A 2 60.68 25.06 -48.87
C ASN A 2 59.30 24.44 -48.93
N ARG A 3 59.08 23.37 -48.18
CA ARG A 3 57.77 22.80 -47.94
C ARG A 3 57.15 23.43 -46.68
N THR A 4 56.11 24.19 -46.88
CA THR A 4 55.27 24.74 -45.79
C THR A 4 54.15 23.76 -45.49
N SER A 5 54.14 23.19 -44.31
CA SER A 5 53.07 22.31 -43.82
C SER A 5 51.95 23.18 -43.23
N CYS A 6 50.76 23.18 -43.83
CA CYS A 6 49.54 23.71 -43.21
C CYS A 6 48.96 22.68 -42.29
N LEU A 7 48.90 22.99 -40.98
CA LEU A 7 48.17 22.23 -39.97
C LEU A 7 46.71 22.72 -39.93
N ALA A 8 45.81 21.93 -40.47
CA ALA A 8 44.37 22.21 -40.37
C ALA A 8 43.85 21.74 -39.03
N MET A 9 43.46 22.66 -38.17
CA MET A 9 42.81 22.40 -36.89
C MET A 9 41.33 22.10 -37.15
N LEU A 10 40.92 20.83 -37.14
CA LEU A 10 39.53 20.42 -37.16
C LEU A 10 38.92 20.69 -35.74
N LEU A 11 38.16 21.76 -35.62
CA LEU A 11 37.24 21.95 -34.51
C LEU A 11 36.08 20.97 -34.68
N ALA A 12 36.06 19.91 -33.89
CA ALA A 12 34.91 19.03 -33.75
C ALA A 12 33.77 19.82 -33.03
N LEU A 13 32.85 20.37 -33.80
CA LEU A 13 31.55 20.83 -33.29
C LEU A 13 30.74 19.59 -33.00
N SER A 14 30.72 19.16 -31.74
CA SER A 14 29.70 18.23 -31.27
C SER A 14 28.35 18.93 -31.39
N PRO A 15 27.35 18.36 -32.06
CA PRO A 15 26.03 18.93 -32.07
C PRO A 15 25.47 18.90 -30.63
N ILE A 16 25.29 20.07 -30.01
CA ILE A 16 24.46 20.21 -28.85
C ILE A 16 23.04 19.94 -29.34
N ILE A 17 22.57 18.71 -29.18
CA ILE A 17 21.15 18.38 -29.37
C ILE A 17 20.42 19.10 -28.22
N GLY A 18 20.04 20.33 -28.44
CA GLY A 18 19.15 21.06 -27.57
C GLY A 18 17.75 20.48 -27.73
N PHE A 19 17.29 19.71 -26.75
CA PHE A 19 15.88 19.34 -26.70
C PHE A 19 15.01 20.59 -26.61
N ALA A 20 13.91 20.62 -27.37
CA ALA A 20 12.98 21.73 -27.30
C ALA A 20 12.44 21.86 -25.87
N GLN A 21 12.58 23.03 -25.27
CA GLN A 21 12.07 23.34 -23.95
C GLN A 21 10.55 23.18 -23.93
N LYS A 22 10.02 22.36 -23.00
CA LYS A 22 8.58 22.16 -22.75
C LYS A 22 8.22 22.87 -21.43
N THR A 23 7.53 24.00 -21.53
CA THR A 23 7.07 24.76 -20.36
C THR A 23 5.60 24.47 -20.07
N TYR A 24 5.32 23.96 -18.88
CA TYR A 24 3.97 23.71 -18.37
C TYR A 24 3.55 24.82 -17.42
N ILE A 25 2.28 25.22 -17.47
CA ILE A 25 1.75 26.34 -16.68
C ILE A 25 0.74 25.82 -15.68
N LEU A 26 0.87 26.29 -14.42
CA LEU A 26 -0.09 26.04 -13.36
C LEU A 26 -0.44 27.37 -12.69
N ASN A 27 -1.74 27.62 -12.52
CA ASN A 27 -2.24 28.85 -11.92
C ASN A 27 -2.77 28.60 -10.50
N GLU A 28 -2.34 29.40 -9.53
CA GLU A 28 -2.93 29.37 -8.19
C GLU A 28 -4.43 29.75 -8.28
N PRO A 29 -5.32 29.01 -7.60
CA PRO A 29 -6.75 29.32 -7.58
C PRO A 29 -7.02 30.74 -7.04
N ALA A 30 -7.96 31.43 -7.67
CA ALA A 30 -8.35 32.79 -7.27
C ALA A 30 -8.97 32.79 -5.85
N THR A 31 -9.78 31.79 -5.57
CA THR A 31 -10.44 31.58 -4.26
C THR A 31 -9.93 30.31 -3.62
N PRO A 32 -9.58 30.34 -2.31
CA PRO A 32 -9.20 29.14 -1.58
C PRO A 32 -10.35 28.13 -1.51
N LYS A 33 -10.02 26.85 -1.43
CA LYS A 33 -10.98 25.77 -1.22
C LYS A 33 -11.77 25.99 0.07
N LYS A 34 -13.10 25.88 -0.01
CA LYS A 34 -13.97 25.95 1.14
C LYS A 34 -13.97 24.59 1.87
N VAL A 35 -13.64 24.60 3.14
CA VAL A 35 -13.69 23.41 4.02
C VAL A 35 -14.89 23.53 4.94
N HIS A 36 -15.81 22.57 4.88
CA HIS A 36 -16.98 22.47 5.72
C HIS A 36 -16.67 21.70 7.00
N THR A 37 -17.09 22.21 8.14
CA THR A 37 -16.88 21.59 9.47
C THR A 37 -18.20 21.37 10.19
N GLY A 38 -18.28 20.36 11.07
CA GLY A 38 -19.42 20.11 11.93
C GLY A 38 -20.69 19.57 11.23
N HIS A 39 -20.62 19.26 9.94
CA HIS A 39 -21.74 18.71 9.17
C HIS A 39 -21.76 17.18 9.16
N LEU A 40 -20.64 16.53 9.45
CA LEU A 40 -20.54 15.09 9.61
C LEU A 40 -20.77 14.73 11.08
N LYS A 41 -21.54 13.69 11.34
CA LYS A 41 -21.75 13.12 12.68
C LYS A 41 -20.62 12.14 13.01
N LEU A 42 -19.40 12.62 12.92
CA LEU A 42 -18.15 11.89 13.13
C LEU A 42 -17.24 12.66 14.08
N GLY A 43 -16.25 11.96 14.61
CA GLY A 43 -15.33 12.51 15.59
C GLY A 43 -15.61 11.99 16.99
N GLY A 44 -14.69 12.27 17.91
CA GLY A 44 -14.81 11.80 19.28
C GLY A 44 -13.65 12.28 20.15
N LYS A 45 -13.81 12.04 21.45
CA LYS A 45 -12.83 12.39 22.47
C LYS A 45 -12.39 11.13 23.21
N SER A 46 -11.10 10.99 23.43
CA SER A 46 -10.51 9.93 24.25
C SER A 46 -10.51 10.29 25.73
N VAL A 47 -10.35 9.29 26.61
CA VAL A 47 -10.30 9.50 28.07
C VAL A 47 -9.14 10.39 28.52
N ASP A 48 -8.03 10.41 27.76
CA ASP A 48 -6.88 11.29 27.99
C ASP A 48 -7.08 12.71 27.43
N GLY A 49 -8.25 12.99 26.91
CA GLY A 49 -8.67 14.31 26.43
C GLY A 49 -8.38 14.60 24.97
N LYS A 50 -7.66 13.74 24.24
CA LYS A 50 -7.39 13.92 22.81
C LYS A 50 -8.67 13.91 21.99
N THR A 51 -8.77 14.82 21.03
CA THR A 51 -9.92 14.94 20.13
C THR A 51 -9.56 14.49 18.75
N MET A 52 -10.46 13.76 18.09
CA MET A 52 -10.40 13.46 16.66
C MET A 52 -11.62 14.05 15.98
N GLU A 53 -11.41 14.83 14.91
CA GLU A 53 -12.49 15.50 14.18
C GLU A 53 -12.31 15.28 12.68
N VAL A 54 -13.43 15.29 11.94
CA VAL A 54 -13.50 15.13 10.50
C VAL A 54 -14.20 16.32 9.89
N ASN A 55 -13.58 16.94 8.92
CA ASN A 55 -14.22 17.96 8.08
C ASN A 55 -14.39 17.44 6.64
N SER A 56 -14.87 18.30 5.73
CA SER A 56 -15.08 17.89 4.34
C SER A 56 -13.80 17.61 3.54
N TYR A 57 -12.62 17.75 4.15
CA TYR A 57 -11.37 17.63 3.41
C TYR A 57 -10.29 16.76 4.10
N TYR A 58 -10.19 16.78 5.43
CA TYR A 58 -9.20 16.00 6.19
C TYR A 58 -9.69 15.67 7.61
N VAL A 59 -8.91 14.84 8.29
CA VAL A 59 -9.05 14.54 9.72
C VAL A 59 -8.08 15.39 10.51
N THR A 60 -8.47 15.76 11.73
CA THR A 60 -7.57 16.38 12.71
C THR A 60 -7.48 15.54 13.98
N VAL A 61 -6.32 15.58 14.62
CA VAL A 61 -6.12 15.12 16.01
C VAL A 61 -5.64 16.30 16.82
N ASP A 62 -6.38 16.66 17.86
CA ASP A 62 -6.15 17.88 18.65
C ASP A 62 -6.02 19.16 17.78
N GLY A 63 -6.85 19.26 16.76
CA GLY A 63 -6.85 20.34 15.80
C GLY A 63 -5.70 20.32 14.78
N VAL A 64 -4.76 19.37 14.87
CA VAL A 64 -3.67 19.22 13.91
C VAL A 64 -4.10 18.34 12.75
N PRO A 65 -4.06 18.84 11.50
CA PRO A 65 -4.38 18.03 10.32
C PRO A 65 -3.47 16.82 10.18
N MET A 66 -4.03 15.68 9.77
CA MET A 66 -3.29 14.46 9.49
C MET A 66 -3.77 13.78 8.22
N ILE A 67 -2.91 12.96 7.64
CA ILE A 67 -3.23 12.04 6.56
C ILE A 67 -3.03 10.62 7.12
N PRO A 68 -4.11 9.86 7.40
CA PRO A 68 -3.99 8.46 7.78
C PRO A 68 -3.32 7.65 6.68
N ILE A 69 -2.42 6.75 7.08
CA ILE A 69 -1.77 5.77 6.21
C ILE A 69 -2.24 4.40 6.68
N THR A 70 -3.14 3.78 5.92
CA THR A 70 -3.75 2.52 6.33
C THR A 70 -3.17 1.35 5.55
N GLY A 71 -2.83 0.27 6.24
CA GLY A 71 -2.32 -0.96 5.64
C GLY A 71 -3.13 -2.17 6.08
N GLU A 72 -3.96 -2.71 5.19
CA GLU A 72 -4.83 -3.84 5.50
C GLU A 72 -4.03 -5.10 5.82
N PHE A 73 -4.36 -5.72 6.97
CA PHE A 73 -3.78 -6.97 7.45
C PHE A 73 -4.85 -7.82 8.13
N HIS A 74 -5.14 -9.00 7.59
CA HIS A 74 -6.16 -9.91 8.13
C HIS A 74 -5.53 -10.84 9.17
N TYR A 75 -5.73 -10.54 10.45
CA TYR A 75 -5.18 -11.34 11.56
C TYR A 75 -5.57 -12.82 11.47
N SER A 76 -6.80 -13.13 11.06
CA SER A 76 -7.32 -14.49 10.95
C SER A 76 -6.68 -15.33 9.83
N ARG A 77 -5.95 -14.67 8.90
CA ARG A 77 -5.17 -15.30 7.83
C ARG A 77 -3.69 -15.42 8.14
N TYR A 78 -3.27 -15.16 9.39
CA TYR A 78 -1.88 -15.16 9.78
C TYR A 78 -1.70 -15.81 11.15
N PRO A 79 -0.61 -16.58 11.38
CA PRO A 79 -0.40 -17.24 12.67
C PRO A 79 -0.28 -16.26 13.83
N GLU A 80 -1.00 -16.52 14.92
CA GLU A 80 -0.99 -15.67 16.12
C GLU A 80 0.44 -15.42 16.65
N ALA A 81 1.29 -16.44 16.61
CA ALA A 81 2.68 -16.34 17.08
C ALA A 81 3.54 -15.36 16.24
N GLN A 82 3.10 -15.00 15.04
CA GLN A 82 3.82 -14.11 14.11
C GLN A 82 3.17 -12.70 14.01
N TRP A 83 2.06 -12.44 14.70
CA TRP A 83 1.37 -11.13 14.60
C TRP A 83 2.24 -9.96 15.04
N GLU A 84 2.98 -10.11 16.11
CA GLU A 84 3.80 -9.03 16.66
C GLU A 84 4.90 -8.61 15.69
N GLU A 85 5.59 -9.56 15.07
CA GLU A 85 6.58 -9.29 14.03
C GLU A 85 5.95 -8.62 12.80
N ALA A 86 4.78 -9.11 12.35
CA ALA A 86 4.05 -8.51 11.24
C ALA A 86 3.67 -7.05 11.53
N ILE A 87 3.14 -6.76 12.73
CA ILE A 87 2.80 -5.39 13.17
C ILE A 87 4.03 -4.50 13.18
N LEU A 88 5.17 -4.99 13.68
CA LEU A 88 6.44 -4.24 13.68
C LEU A 88 6.94 -3.96 12.26
N LYS A 89 6.85 -4.91 11.33
CA LYS A 89 7.17 -4.72 9.91
C LYS A 89 6.24 -3.68 9.24
N ILE A 90 4.94 -3.75 9.53
CA ILE A 90 3.95 -2.77 9.04
C ILE A 90 4.29 -1.36 9.55
N LYS A 91 4.58 -1.23 10.84
CA LYS A 91 5.01 0.04 11.46
C LYS A 91 6.30 0.57 10.86
N ALA A 92 7.32 -0.30 10.68
CA ALA A 92 8.59 0.05 10.05
C ALA A 92 8.44 0.51 8.59
N GLY A 93 7.39 0.07 7.91
CA GLY A 93 6.97 0.58 6.61
C GLY A 93 6.32 1.96 6.64
N GLY A 94 6.13 2.56 7.83
CA GLY A 94 5.56 3.90 8.00
C GLY A 94 4.01 3.96 8.01
N VAL A 95 3.34 2.82 7.98
CA VAL A 95 1.89 2.70 8.18
C VAL A 95 1.55 3.05 9.64
N ASN A 96 0.45 3.76 9.88
CA ASN A 96 0.03 4.17 11.22
C ASN A 96 -1.38 3.70 11.62
N VAL A 97 -2.10 3.08 10.69
CA VAL A 97 -3.43 2.48 10.94
C VAL A 97 -3.49 1.10 10.28
N ILE A 98 -3.96 0.09 11.01
CA ILE A 98 -4.17 -1.26 10.50
C ILE A 98 -5.68 -1.53 10.39
N PRO A 99 -6.27 -1.52 9.18
CA PRO A 99 -7.57 -2.11 8.95
C PRO A 99 -7.50 -3.64 9.00
N THR A 100 -8.57 -4.27 9.50
CA THR A 100 -8.69 -5.73 9.51
C THR A 100 -10.14 -6.18 9.47
N TYR A 101 -10.44 -7.23 8.70
CA TYR A 101 -11.76 -7.84 8.67
C TYR A 101 -12.00 -8.80 9.82
N VAL A 102 -13.25 -8.85 10.26
CA VAL A 102 -13.83 -9.93 11.07
C VAL A 102 -14.68 -10.79 10.15
N PHE A 103 -14.12 -11.88 9.63
CA PHE A 103 -14.85 -12.79 8.76
C PHE A 103 -15.81 -13.65 9.58
N TRP A 104 -17.10 -13.44 9.40
CA TRP A 104 -18.14 -14.13 10.18
C TRP A 104 -18.04 -15.65 10.07
N ASN A 105 -17.85 -16.18 8.86
CA ASN A 105 -17.74 -17.63 8.63
C ASN A 105 -16.52 -18.28 9.30
N MET A 106 -15.47 -17.52 9.63
CA MET A 106 -14.33 -18.04 10.40
C MET A 106 -14.63 -18.08 11.90
N HIS A 107 -15.40 -17.12 12.39
CA HIS A 107 -15.71 -16.98 13.82
C HIS A 107 -16.95 -17.79 14.27
N GLU A 108 -17.90 -18.03 13.39
CA GLU A 108 -19.13 -18.80 13.63
C GLU A 108 -19.37 -19.79 12.47
N GLU A 109 -18.48 -20.79 12.34
CA GLU A 109 -18.59 -21.81 11.29
C GLU A 109 -19.85 -22.69 11.49
N GLU A 110 -20.20 -22.99 12.76
CA GLU A 110 -21.47 -23.57 13.17
C GLU A 110 -22.33 -22.52 13.90
N GLU A 111 -23.60 -22.45 13.60
CA GLU A 111 -24.52 -21.51 14.23
C GLU A 111 -24.51 -21.58 15.75
N GLY A 112 -24.29 -20.41 16.40
CA GLY A 112 -24.24 -20.28 17.85
C GLY A 112 -22.90 -20.66 18.50
N LYS A 113 -21.93 -21.12 17.71
CA LYS A 113 -20.60 -21.50 18.22
C LYS A 113 -19.52 -20.53 17.76
N PHE A 114 -19.33 -19.47 18.49
CA PHE A 114 -18.27 -18.50 18.21
C PHE A 114 -16.90 -18.97 18.71
N CYS A 115 -15.87 -18.76 17.89
CA CYS A 115 -14.46 -18.94 18.25
C CYS A 115 -13.71 -17.62 18.27
N TRP A 116 -13.05 -17.32 19.39
CA TRP A 116 -12.22 -16.11 19.60
C TRP A 116 -10.85 -16.49 20.20
N GLU A 117 -10.31 -17.63 19.79
CA GLU A 117 -9.03 -18.16 20.29
C GLU A 117 -8.04 -18.38 19.14
N GLY A 118 -6.75 -18.49 19.48
CA GLY A 118 -5.68 -18.68 18.51
C GLY A 118 -5.66 -17.60 17.44
N ASN A 119 -5.57 -17.99 16.17
CA ASN A 119 -5.58 -17.04 15.05
C ASN A 119 -6.88 -16.23 14.91
N LEU A 120 -7.92 -16.55 15.67
CA LEU A 120 -9.20 -15.84 15.70
C LEU A 120 -9.34 -14.90 16.92
N ASN A 121 -8.29 -14.71 17.71
CA ASN A 121 -8.31 -13.87 18.90
C ASN A 121 -8.21 -12.37 18.55
N LEU A 122 -9.35 -11.80 18.11
CA LEU A 122 -9.47 -10.38 17.73
C LEU A 122 -8.98 -9.43 18.84
N ARG A 123 -9.38 -9.70 20.11
CA ARG A 123 -8.99 -8.86 21.25
C ARG A 123 -7.48 -8.80 21.43
N LYS A 124 -6.80 -9.94 21.35
CA LYS A 124 -5.34 -10.01 21.47
C LYS A 124 -4.65 -9.27 20.31
N PHE A 125 -5.13 -9.46 19.08
CA PHE A 125 -4.59 -8.78 17.92
C PHE A 125 -4.67 -7.25 18.04
N VAL A 126 -5.86 -6.73 18.36
CA VAL A 126 -6.08 -5.29 18.55
C VAL A 126 -5.24 -4.76 19.74
N GLY A 127 -5.13 -5.53 20.81
CA GLY A 127 -4.25 -5.19 21.95
C GLY A 127 -2.78 -5.09 21.56
N LEU A 128 -2.28 -6.00 20.71
CA LEU A 128 -0.91 -5.92 20.18
C LEU A 128 -0.71 -4.68 19.30
N CYS A 129 -1.67 -4.34 18.45
CA CYS A 129 -1.61 -3.09 17.68
C CYS A 129 -1.45 -1.89 18.62
N GLY A 130 -2.28 -1.79 19.66
CA GLY A 130 -2.18 -0.74 20.67
C GLY A 130 -0.86 -0.72 21.43
N LYS A 131 -0.31 -1.90 21.81
CA LYS A 131 1.01 -2.03 22.45
C LYS A 131 2.12 -1.37 21.61
N HIS A 132 2.04 -1.48 20.30
CA HIS A 132 3.03 -0.91 19.38
C HIS A 132 2.64 0.47 18.83
N GLY A 133 1.60 1.11 19.40
CA GLY A 133 1.17 2.46 19.00
C GLY A 133 0.51 2.54 17.63
N MET A 134 -0.02 1.42 17.13
CA MET A 134 -0.77 1.36 15.89
C MET A 134 -2.25 1.56 16.14
N ASN A 135 -2.88 2.45 15.36
CA ASN A 135 -4.33 2.58 15.36
C ASN A 135 -4.97 1.43 14.54
N VAL A 136 -6.25 1.17 14.79
CA VAL A 136 -6.98 0.09 14.13
C VAL A 136 -8.33 0.59 13.59
N ILE A 137 -8.68 0.14 12.39
CA ILE A 137 -10.04 0.18 11.85
C ILE A 137 -10.54 -1.25 11.77
N VAL A 138 -11.61 -1.57 12.50
CA VAL A 138 -12.21 -2.91 12.45
C VAL A 138 -13.31 -2.94 11.40
N ARG A 139 -13.16 -3.80 10.39
CA ARG A 139 -14.14 -4.00 9.31
C ARG A 139 -15.05 -5.15 9.72
N ILE A 140 -16.26 -4.81 10.24
CA ILE A 140 -17.11 -5.74 10.99
C ILE A 140 -18.08 -6.54 10.11
N GLY A 141 -18.02 -6.39 8.81
CA GLY A 141 -18.99 -7.00 7.92
C GLY A 141 -20.42 -6.46 8.15
N PRO A 142 -21.47 -7.30 8.03
CA PRO A 142 -21.49 -8.78 8.01
C PRO A 142 -20.96 -9.43 6.73
N PHE A 143 -21.09 -8.76 5.57
CA PHE A 143 -20.45 -9.13 4.34
C PHE A 143 -19.12 -8.37 4.18
N CYS A 144 -18.06 -9.08 3.82
CA CYS A 144 -16.69 -8.55 3.71
C CYS A 144 -16.14 -8.57 2.28
N HIS A 145 -16.67 -9.36 1.37
CA HIS A 145 -16.04 -9.82 0.14
C HIS A 145 -14.73 -10.58 0.47
N GLY A 146 -13.58 -9.90 0.49
CA GLY A 146 -12.29 -10.41 1.01
C GLY A 146 -11.79 -11.68 0.32
N GLU A 147 -12.25 -11.96 -0.91
CA GLU A 147 -12.00 -13.18 -1.68
C GLU A 147 -12.11 -14.43 -0.78
N ILE A 148 -13.21 -14.52 -0.06
CA ILE A 148 -13.52 -15.63 0.86
C ILE A 148 -14.91 -16.18 0.58
N ARG A 149 -15.11 -17.45 0.91
CA ARG A 149 -16.37 -18.17 0.74
C ARG A 149 -17.59 -17.36 1.20
N ASN A 150 -18.57 -17.18 0.31
CA ASN A 150 -19.79 -16.39 0.50
C ASN A 150 -19.54 -14.95 1.02
N GLY A 151 -18.40 -14.34 0.65
CA GLY A 151 -18.03 -13.00 1.13
C GLY A 151 -17.84 -12.91 2.64
N GLY A 152 -17.53 -14.01 3.31
CA GLY A 152 -17.34 -14.08 4.76
C GLY A 152 -18.60 -14.47 5.54
N MET A 153 -19.75 -14.64 4.89
CA MET A 153 -20.95 -15.12 5.56
C MET A 153 -20.94 -16.65 5.69
N PRO A 154 -21.41 -17.21 6.83
CA PRO A 154 -21.42 -18.66 7.05
C PRO A 154 -22.48 -19.37 6.22
N ASP A 155 -22.20 -20.63 5.83
CA ASP A 155 -23.10 -21.46 5.00
C ASP A 155 -24.50 -21.65 5.62
N TRP A 156 -24.55 -21.82 6.96
CA TRP A 156 -25.81 -22.01 7.68
C TRP A 156 -26.75 -20.82 7.56
N LEU A 157 -26.22 -19.62 7.31
CA LEU A 157 -27.01 -18.40 7.12
C LEU A 157 -27.87 -18.50 5.85
N LEU A 158 -27.27 -19.04 4.76
CA LEU A 158 -27.93 -19.20 3.46
C LEU A 158 -29.00 -20.32 3.48
N ALA A 159 -28.93 -21.23 4.46
CA ALA A 159 -29.93 -22.29 4.63
C ALA A 159 -31.24 -21.81 5.27
N LYS A 160 -31.29 -20.55 5.73
CA LYS A 160 -32.47 -20.01 6.42
C LYS A 160 -33.40 -19.28 5.47
N PRO A 161 -34.71 -19.30 5.72
CA PRO A 161 -35.71 -18.59 4.92
C PRO A 161 -35.68 -17.09 5.22
N MET A 162 -34.67 -16.39 4.77
CA MET A 162 -34.48 -14.94 4.95
C MET A 162 -33.66 -14.38 3.81
N GLU A 163 -33.81 -13.08 3.58
CA GLU A 163 -32.99 -12.35 2.61
C GLU A 163 -31.75 -11.80 3.28
N VAL A 164 -30.56 -12.25 2.86
CA VAL A 164 -29.27 -11.76 3.38
C VAL A 164 -28.94 -10.37 2.83
N ARG A 165 -28.07 -9.63 3.52
CA ARG A 165 -27.65 -8.27 3.15
C ARG A 165 -28.85 -7.31 3.00
N SER A 166 -29.91 -7.49 3.81
CA SER A 166 -31.14 -6.71 3.77
C SER A 166 -31.66 -6.39 5.18
N ASN A 167 -32.75 -5.64 5.25
CA ASN A 167 -33.47 -5.41 6.51
C ASN A 167 -34.45 -6.52 6.89
N ASP A 168 -34.30 -7.73 6.34
CA ASP A 168 -35.05 -8.91 6.81
C ASP A 168 -34.83 -9.09 8.33
N PRO A 169 -35.90 -9.16 9.13
CA PRO A 169 -35.79 -9.24 10.59
C PRO A 169 -35.00 -10.46 11.08
N ASN A 170 -35.08 -11.60 10.38
CA ASN A 170 -34.36 -12.81 10.74
C ASN A 170 -32.87 -12.67 10.46
N TYR A 171 -32.51 -12.05 9.32
CA TYR A 171 -31.13 -11.71 9.01
C TYR A 171 -30.55 -10.72 10.02
N LEU A 172 -31.27 -9.64 10.32
CA LEU A 172 -30.82 -8.65 11.32
C LEU A 172 -30.69 -9.26 12.72
N ALA A 173 -31.52 -10.25 13.09
CA ALA A 173 -31.35 -10.97 14.35
C ALA A 173 -30.04 -11.76 14.39
N CYS A 174 -29.63 -12.40 13.28
CA CYS A 174 -28.35 -13.07 13.17
C CYS A 174 -27.17 -12.08 13.21
N VAL A 175 -27.25 -10.98 12.46
CA VAL A 175 -26.25 -9.89 12.52
C VAL A 175 -26.14 -9.31 13.91
N GLY A 176 -27.25 -9.16 14.63
CA GLY A 176 -27.26 -8.68 16.01
C GLY A 176 -26.44 -9.56 16.96
N ARG A 177 -26.49 -10.88 16.78
CA ARG A 177 -25.65 -11.81 17.55
C ARG A 177 -24.17 -11.60 17.22
N LEU A 178 -23.82 -11.54 15.95
CA LEU A 178 -22.44 -11.28 15.49
C LEU A 178 -21.90 -9.97 16.08
N TYR A 179 -22.65 -8.88 15.95
CA TYR A 179 -22.21 -7.55 16.41
C TYR A 179 -22.08 -7.48 17.93
N ASN A 180 -22.97 -8.13 18.69
CA ASN A 180 -22.84 -8.23 20.14
C ASN A 180 -21.57 -8.99 20.55
N GLU A 181 -21.22 -10.07 19.85
CA GLU A 181 -19.99 -10.81 20.10
C GLU A 181 -18.75 -9.96 19.78
N ILE A 182 -18.70 -9.29 18.61
CA ILE A 182 -17.62 -8.39 18.25
C ILE A 182 -17.49 -7.26 19.29
N GLY A 183 -18.61 -6.61 19.64
CA GLY A 183 -18.62 -5.54 20.63
C GLY A 183 -18.07 -5.98 21.99
N ARG A 184 -18.39 -7.21 22.42
CA ARG A 184 -17.86 -7.82 23.65
C ARG A 184 -16.35 -8.04 23.58
N GLN A 185 -15.83 -8.56 22.45
CA GLN A 185 -14.39 -8.74 22.26
C GLN A 185 -13.63 -7.40 22.28
N LEU A 186 -14.21 -6.37 21.72
CA LEU A 186 -13.57 -5.06 21.56
C LEU A 186 -13.80 -4.09 22.72
N SER A 187 -14.59 -4.46 23.73
CA SER A 187 -14.90 -3.62 24.90
C SER A 187 -13.63 -3.12 25.59
N GLY A 188 -13.54 -1.79 25.82
CA GLY A 188 -12.38 -1.12 26.43
C GLY A 188 -11.20 -0.87 25.47
N LEU A 189 -11.31 -1.23 24.16
CA LEU A 189 -10.27 -1.01 23.16
C LEU A 189 -10.62 0.13 22.18
N TYR A 190 -11.75 0.81 22.38
CA TYR A 190 -12.14 1.93 21.53
C TYR A 190 -11.38 3.22 21.89
N TYR A 191 -11.27 4.13 20.95
CA TYR A 191 -10.63 5.44 21.12
C TYR A 191 -11.14 6.19 22.35
N LYS A 192 -12.45 6.19 22.56
CA LYS A 192 -13.09 6.80 23.75
C LYS A 192 -12.59 6.24 25.08
N ASP A 193 -12.12 4.98 25.08
CA ASP A 193 -11.61 4.28 26.27
C ASP A 193 -10.06 4.35 26.36
N GLY A 194 -9.39 5.09 25.47
CA GLY A 194 -7.94 5.17 25.35
C GLY A 194 -7.32 4.02 24.53
N GLY A 195 -8.15 3.21 23.88
CA GLY A 195 -7.71 2.09 23.04
C GLY A 195 -7.36 2.51 21.61
N PRO A 196 -6.82 1.57 20.82
CA PRO A 196 -6.32 1.84 19.47
C PRO A 196 -7.39 1.92 18.38
N ILE A 197 -8.64 1.52 18.66
CA ILE A 197 -9.71 1.50 17.65
C ILE A 197 -10.22 2.91 17.40
N ILE A 198 -9.82 3.47 16.26
CA ILE A 198 -10.22 4.80 15.80
C ILE A 198 -11.37 4.74 14.79
N GLY A 199 -11.66 3.57 14.21
CA GLY A 199 -12.66 3.44 13.16
C GLY A 199 -13.33 2.08 13.10
N ILE A 200 -14.55 2.08 12.55
CA ILE A 200 -15.33 0.90 12.19
C ILE A 200 -15.74 1.05 10.73
N GLN A 201 -15.48 0.03 9.92
CA GLN A 201 -16.08 -0.08 8.59
C GLN A 201 -17.28 -1.02 8.64
N ILE A 202 -18.38 -0.58 8.03
CA ILE A 202 -19.66 -1.31 7.94
C ILE A 202 -19.79 -1.87 6.54
N GLU A 203 -20.03 -3.18 6.40
CA GLU A 203 -20.27 -3.87 5.14
C GLU A 203 -19.12 -3.71 4.13
N ASN A 204 -19.29 -4.19 2.92
CA ASN A 204 -18.37 -3.93 1.81
C ASN A 204 -19.13 -3.92 0.49
N GLU A 205 -18.91 -2.88 -0.30
CA GLU A 205 -19.46 -2.73 -1.66
C GLU A 205 -20.98 -3.04 -1.74
N HIS A 206 -21.74 -2.63 -0.74
CA HIS A 206 -23.18 -2.85 -0.72
C HIS A 206 -23.84 -2.18 -1.94
N GLN A 207 -24.58 -2.95 -2.73
CA GLN A 207 -25.17 -2.51 -4.01
C GLN A 207 -24.19 -2.15 -5.13
N HIS A 208 -22.90 -2.48 -5.00
CA HIS A 208 -21.93 -2.33 -6.09
C HIS A 208 -21.41 -3.67 -6.55
N SER A 209 -20.93 -4.49 -5.65
CA SER A 209 -20.35 -5.79 -5.95
C SER A 209 -20.69 -6.81 -4.86
N ALA A 210 -20.62 -8.07 -5.21
CA ALA A 210 -20.71 -9.19 -4.29
C ALA A 210 -19.77 -10.30 -4.74
N ALA A 211 -19.16 -11.00 -3.77
CA ALA A 211 -18.48 -12.24 -4.06
C ALA A 211 -19.51 -13.25 -4.59
N PRO A 212 -19.17 -14.03 -5.61
CA PRO A 212 -20.00 -15.14 -6.03
C PRO A 212 -20.22 -16.11 -4.88
N TRP A 213 -21.44 -16.64 -4.75
CA TRP A 213 -21.72 -17.65 -3.74
C TRP A 213 -20.98 -18.95 -4.06
N ALA A 214 -20.42 -19.61 -3.06
CA ALA A 214 -19.71 -20.88 -3.24
C ALA A 214 -20.62 -22.03 -3.75
N ILE A 215 -21.93 -21.88 -3.58
CA ILE A 215 -22.94 -22.81 -4.11
C ILE A 215 -23.24 -22.59 -5.59
N THR A 216 -22.66 -21.58 -6.25
CA THR A 216 -22.83 -21.35 -7.70
C THR A 216 -22.06 -22.41 -8.47
N TYR A 217 -22.73 -23.07 -9.41
CA TYR A 217 -22.12 -24.12 -10.23
C TYR A 217 -21.29 -23.54 -11.39
N PRO A 218 -20.23 -24.25 -11.84
CA PRO A 218 -19.49 -23.85 -13.04
C PRO A 218 -20.38 -23.66 -14.25
N GLY A 219 -20.29 -22.53 -14.92
CA GLY A 219 -21.10 -22.16 -16.08
C GLY A 219 -22.47 -21.58 -15.78
N GLU A 220 -22.89 -21.56 -14.52
CA GLU A 220 -24.07 -20.84 -14.05
C GLU A 220 -23.78 -19.35 -13.93
N ALA A 221 -24.80 -18.51 -14.10
CA ALA A 221 -24.69 -17.09 -13.83
C ALA A 221 -24.35 -16.88 -12.33
N LYS A 222 -23.33 -16.06 -12.06
CA LYS A 222 -22.92 -15.76 -10.68
C LYS A 222 -24.05 -15.01 -9.97
N ASP A 223 -24.41 -15.49 -8.79
CA ASP A 223 -25.33 -14.78 -7.92
C ASP A 223 -24.57 -13.65 -7.20
N ASN A 224 -24.77 -12.43 -7.69
CA ASN A 224 -24.18 -11.22 -7.13
C ASN A 224 -25.23 -10.38 -6.38
N THR A 225 -26.23 -11.00 -5.78
CA THR A 225 -27.28 -10.24 -5.08
C THR A 225 -26.70 -9.40 -3.96
N CYS A 226 -27.08 -8.15 -3.96
CA CYS A 226 -26.76 -7.19 -2.91
C CYS A 226 -27.99 -6.85 -2.08
N ALA A 227 -28.83 -7.85 -1.83
CA ALA A 227 -29.98 -7.68 -0.97
C ALA A 227 -30.94 -6.58 -1.42
N THR A 228 -31.23 -6.53 -2.63
CA THR A 228 -32.35 -5.73 -3.12
C THR A 228 -33.25 -6.63 -3.93
N TYR A 229 -34.52 -6.47 -3.75
CA TYR A 229 -35.52 -7.15 -4.56
C TYR A 229 -35.54 -6.68 -6.01
N ASP A 230 -34.56 -5.88 -6.39
CA ASP A 230 -34.48 -5.27 -7.69
C ASP A 230 -33.47 -6.00 -8.57
N LYS A 231 -33.98 -6.60 -9.61
CA LYS A 231 -33.20 -7.31 -10.61
C LYS A 231 -32.16 -6.43 -11.29
N ASP A 232 -32.33 -5.10 -11.26
CA ASP A 232 -31.44 -4.15 -11.91
C ASP A 232 -30.11 -3.97 -11.15
N PHE A 233 -30.05 -4.38 -9.88
CA PHE A 233 -28.83 -4.35 -9.09
C PHE A 233 -27.99 -5.64 -9.14
N THR A 234 -28.46 -6.66 -9.80
CA THR A 234 -27.78 -7.96 -9.83
C THR A 234 -26.55 -8.00 -10.73
N LEU A 235 -26.30 -6.95 -11.50
CA LEU A 235 -25.21 -6.91 -12.46
C LEU A 235 -24.08 -6.04 -11.95
N VAL A 236 -22.91 -6.63 -11.71
CA VAL A 236 -21.66 -5.91 -11.48
C VAL A 236 -21.41 -4.92 -12.63
N GLY A 237 -21.23 -3.66 -12.31
CA GLY A 237 -20.95 -2.61 -13.31
C GLY A 237 -22.17 -1.94 -13.93
N VAL A 238 -23.39 -2.28 -13.50
CA VAL A 238 -24.57 -1.47 -13.89
C VAL A 238 -24.56 -0.17 -13.11
N SER A 239 -24.34 0.90 -13.83
CA SER A 239 -24.33 2.27 -13.33
C SER A 239 -25.75 2.72 -13.00
N ILE A 240 -26.11 2.76 -11.73
CA ILE A 240 -27.33 3.39 -11.27
C ILE A 240 -27.02 4.84 -10.98
N GLN A 241 -27.35 5.70 -11.92
CA GLN A 241 -27.05 7.14 -11.80
C GLN A 241 -28.11 7.92 -11.03
N GLU A 242 -29.27 7.33 -10.77
CA GLU A 242 -30.38 8.04 -10.13
C GLU A 242 -30.35 7.86 -8.61
N LYS A 243 -30.01 8.92 -7.90
CA LYS A 243 -29.94 8.97 -6.42
C LYS A 243 -31.31 8.72 -5.75
N ASP A 244 -32.39 8.83 -6.47
CA ASP A 244 -33.76 8.85 -5.95
C ASP A 244 -34.58 7.59 -6.26
N ILE A 245 -33.97 6.56 -6.84
CA ILE A 245 -34.68 5.29 -7.06
C ILE A 245 -34.95 4.56 -5.75
N PRO A 246 -36.08 3.86 -5.63
CA PRO A 246 -36.47 3.18 -4.39
C PRO A 246 -35.42 2.23 -3.84
N THR A 247 -34.73 1.49 -4.70
CA THR A 247 -33.69 0.53 -4.35
C THR A 247 -32.44 1.17 -3.77
N ALA A 248 -32.05 2.37 -4.22
CA ALA A 248 -30.96 3.13 -3.62
C ALA A 248 -31.27 3.46 -2.14
N LYS A 249 -32.49 3.89 -1.86
CA LYS A 249 -32.96 4.19 -0.49
C LYS A 249 -32.95 2.96 0.41
N ILE A 250 -33.38 1.79 -0.11
CA ILE A 250 -33.33 0.51 0.63
C ILE A 250 -31.89 0.18 1.05
N GLY A 251 -30.91 0.35 0.16
CA GLY A 251 -29.51 0.12 0.49
C GLY A 251 -28.97 1.07 1.56
N GLU A 252 -29.25 2.36 1.44
CA GLU A 252 -28.85 3.37 2.45
C GLU A 252 -29.51 3.13 3.81
N GLU A 253 -30.80 2.75 3.82
CA GLU A 253 -31.53 2.37 5.04
C GLU A 253 -30.92 1.13 5.70
N HIS A 254 -30.52 0.13 4.90
CA HIS A 254 -29.83 -1.06 5.42
C HIS A 254 -28.49 -0.69 6.05
N MET A 255 -27.66 0.09 5.35
CA MET A 255 -26.36 0.53 5.86
C MET A 255 -26.49 1.33 7.15
N LEU A 256 -27.49 2.21 7.27
CA LEU A 256 -27.78 2.95 8.49
C LEU A 256 -28.25 2.02 9.60
N THR A 257 -29.09 1.02 9.30
CA THR A 257 -29.56 0.01 10.26
C THR A 257 -28.37 -0.77 10.83
N LEU A 258 -27.45 -1.22 10.00
CA LEU A 258 -26.22 -1.90 10.47
C LEU A 258 -25.39 -1.00 11.39
N LYS A 259 -25.23 0.27 11.05
CA LYS A 259 -24.52 1.22 11.91
C LYS A 259 -25.19 1.36 13.28
N ARG A 260 -26.51 1.51 13.33
CA ARG A 260 -27.27 1.59 14.61
C ARG A 260 -27.11 0.32 15.45
N MET A 261 -27.08 -0.84 14.80
CA MET A 261 -26.84 -2.12 15.46
C MET A 261 -25.43 -2.21 16.03
N ALA A 262 -24.42 -1.73 15.30
CA ALA A 262 -23.04 -1.65 15.78
C ALA A 262 -22.92 -0.73 17.00
N GLU A 263 -23.51 0.47 16.94
CA GLU A 263 -23.56 1.40 18.08
C GLU A 263 -24.24 0.78 19.31
N LYS A 264 -25.37 0.09 19.11
CA LYS A 264 -26.09 -0.63 20.17
C LYS A 264 -25.26 -1.75 20.80
N ALA A 265 -24.40 -2.39 20.03
CA ALA A 265 -23.43 -3.40 20.50
C ALA A 265 -22.19 -2.76 21.19
N GLY A 266 -22.15 -1.44 21.37
CA GLY A 266 -21.08 -0.72 22.05
C GLY A 266 -19.91 -0.29 21.16
N MET A 267 -19.97 -0.52 19.87
CA MET A 267 -18.94 -0.18 18.89
C MET A 267 -18.97 1.31 18.53
N ILE A 268 -18.61 2.17 19.49
CA ILE A 268 -18.62 3.63 19.36
C ILE A 268 -17.19 4.15 19.15
N THR A 269 -16.95 4.81 18.03
CA THR A 269 -15.62 5.24 17.58
C THR A 269 -15.69 6.57 16.80
N PRO A 270 -14.60 7.37 16.73
CA PRO A 270 -14.60 8.65 16.00
C PRO A 270 -14.92 8.53 14.53
N LEU A 271 -14.45 7.45 13.88
CA LEU A 271 -14.60 7.25 12.44
C LEU A 271 -15.53 6.07 12.16
N TYR A 272 -16.45 6.27 11.23
CA TYR A 272 -17.12 5.19 10.52
C TYR A 272 -16.82 5.34 9.05
N THR A 273 -16.64 4.22 8.36
CA THR A 273 -16.43 4.17 6.91
C THR A 273 -17.38 3.20 6.26
N ALA A 274 -17.68 3.43 5.00
CA ALA A 274 -18.38 2.51 4.12
C ALA A 274 -17.80 2.65 2.72
N THR A 275 -17.86 1.60 1.92
CA THR A 275 -17.49 1.68 0.51
C THR A 275 -18.30 2.75 -0.20
N GLY A 276 -17.63 3.64 -0.95
CA GLY A 276 -18.25 4.77 -1.62
C GLY A 276 -18.05 4.79 -3.14
N TRP A 277 -17.34 3.82 -3.72
CA TRP A 277 -17.14 3.76 -5.17
C TRP A 277 -18.26 3.02 -5.88
N GLY A 278 -18.43 3.30 -7.19
CA GLY A 278 -19.25 2.53 -8.11
C GLY A 278 -20.72 2.39 -7.72
N ASN A 279 -21.38 3.43 -7.23
CA ASN A 279 -22.77 3.39 -6.75
C ASN A 279 -23.02 2.61 -5.44
N ALA A 280 -21.99 2.23 -4.70
CA ALA A 280 -22.19 1.58 -3.41
C ALA A 280 -23.06 2.46 -2.47
N ALA A 281 -23.87 1.81 -1.65
CA ALA A 281 -24.70 2.50 -0.66
C ALA A 281 -23.85 3.04 0.49
N ILE A 282 -24.07 4.30 0.85
CA ILE A 282 -23.35 4.99 1.93
C ILE A 282 -24.21 5.14 3.19
N ILE A 283 -23.66 5.72 4.25
CA ILE A 283 -24.36 5.98 5.51
C ILE A 283 -24.60 7.51 5.70
N GLY A 284 -25.00 8.20 4.67
CA GLY A 284 -25.24 9.64 4.73
C GLY A 284 -24.08 10.41 5.38
N ASN A 285 -24.37 11.37 6.25
CA ASN A 285 -23.36 12.16 6.96
C ASN A 285 -22.76 11.47 8.21
N GLU A 286 -22.96 10.16 8.36
CA GLU A 286 -22.54 9.38 9.53
C GLU A 286 -21.40 8.39 9.25
N ALA A 287 -20.88 8.36 8.03
CA ALA A 287 -19.68 7.63 7.67
C ALA A 287 -18.91 8.36 6.55
N ILE A 288 -17.61 8.10 6.41
CA ILE A 288 -16.81 8.57 5.30
C ILE A 288 -16.95 7.53 4.18
N PRO A 289 -17.43 7.90 2.98
CA PRO A 289 -17.35 7.02 1.83
C PRO A 289 -15.89 6.89 1.38
N VAL A 290 -15.39 5.64 1.34
CA VAL A 290 -14.01 5.36 0.95
C VAL A 290 -13.92 4.98 -0.52
N THR A 291 -12.75 5.19 -1.14
CA THR A 291 -12.49 4.93 -2.56
C THR A 291 -11.41 3.87 -2.77
N ALA A 292 -11.31 3.37 -4.01
CA ALA A 292 -10.35 2.35 -4.44
C ALA A 292 -9.70 2.71 -5.77
N ALA A 293 -8.54 2.12 -6.09
CA ALA A 293 -7.94 2.12 -7.42
C ALA A 293 -6.98 0.93 -7.58
N TYR A 294 -7.07 0.21 -8.69
CA TYR A 294 -6.26 -0.96 -9.00
C TYR A 294 -5.64 -0.83 -10.40
N THR A 295 -4.33 -0.72 -10.49
CA THR A 295 -3.62 -0.63 -11.78
C THR A 295 -3.49 -1.98 -12.49
N TYR A 296 -3.59 -3.08 -11.75
CA TYR A 296 -3.47 -4.45 -12.27
C TYR A 296 -4.66 -5.32 -11.82
N PRO A 297 -5.91 -4.99 -12.21
CA PRO A 297 -7.06 -5.79 -11.80
C PRO A 297 -7.02 -7.19 -12.42
N PHE A 298 -7.43 -8.23 -11.67
CA PHE A 298 -7.52 -9.58 -12.21
C PHE A 298 -8.82 -9.82 -13.01
N TRP A 299 -9.83 -8.99 -12.79
CA TRP A 299 -11.16 -9.09 -13.41
C TRP A 299 -11.24 -8.46 -14.80
N GLU A 300 -10.17 -7.83 -15.27
CA GLU A 300 -10.08 -7.22 -16.59
C GLU A 300 -8.87 -7.74 -17.34
N LYS A 301 -8.92 -7.69 -18.67
CA LYS A 301 -7.74 -7.97 -19.49
C LYS A 301 -6.70 -6.88 -19.28
N PRO A 302 -5.43 -7.24 -19.08
CA PRO A 302 -4.35 -6.26 -18.84
C PRO A 302 -4.31 -5.17 -19.91
N SER A 303 -4.37 -3.93 -19.48
CA SER A 303 -4.30 -2.74 -20.32
C SER A 303 -3.81 -1.54 -19.51
N MET A 304 -3.37 -0.49 -20.19
CA MET A 304 -3.01 0.77 -19.52
C MET A 304 -4.18 1.30 -18.72
N SER A 305 -4.01 1.47 -17.40
CA SER A 305 -5.06 1.98 -16.52
C SER A 305 -5.15 3.51 -16.55
N PRO A 306 -6.30 4.11 -16.18
CA PRO A 306 -6.42 5.55 -16.01
C PRO A 306 -5.78 6.06 -14.71
N PHE A 307 -5.37 5.18 -13.80
CA PHE A 307 -4.95 5.53 -12.43
C PHE A 307 -3.58 6.19 -12.33
N CYS A 308 -2.86 6.36 -13.45
CA CYS A 308 -1.64 7.16 -13.54
C CYS A 308 -1.91 8.61 -14.01
N LEU A 309 -3.18 9.00 -14.26
CA LEU A 309 -3.57 10.35 -14.67
C LEU A 309 -3.99 11.18 -13.46
N PHE A 310 -3.43 12.37 -13.31
CA PHE A 310 -3.86 13.31 -12.27
C PHE A 310 -5.24 13.87 -12.57
N LYS A 311 -6.06 13.99 -11.55
CA LYS A 311 -7.39 14.60 -11.57
C LYS A 311 -7.73 15.12 -10.16
N ASP A 312 -8.81 15.86 -10.01
CA ASP A 312 -9.36 16.16 -8.69
C ASP A 312 -10.20 14.96 -8.21
N ILE A 313 -9.62 14.06 -7.42
CA ILE A 313 -10.30 12.84 -6.98
C ILE A 313 -11.34 13.08 -5.89
N GLN A 314 -11.42 14.26 -5.31
CA GLN A 314 -12.52 14.58 -4.41
C GLN A 314 -13.82 14.75 -5.19
N HIS A 315 -13.79 15.49 -6.29
CA HIS A 315 -14.97 15.75 -7.12
C HIS A 315 -15.21 14.65 -8.17
N HIS A 316 -14.14 14.00 -8.60
CA HIS A 316 -14.14 12.94 -9.59
C HIS A 316 -13.40 11.71 -9.04
N PRO A 317 -13.97 10.98 -8.05
CA PRO A 317 -13.31 9.81 -7.48
C PRO A 317 -13.06 8.72 -8.53
N ASP A 318 -12.15 7.83 -8.23
CA ASP A 318 -11.94 6.65 -9.05
C ASP A 318 -13.14 5.70 -8.92
N TYR A 319 -13.50 5.00 -9.99
CA TYR A 319 -14.71 4.18 -10.10
C TYR A 319 -16.02 4.97 -9.94
N GLU A 320 -16.15 6.05 -10.68
CA GLU A 320 -17.43 6.75 -10.86
C GLU A 320 -18.47 5.87 -11.59
N PRO A 321 -19.77 6.16 -11.45
CA PRO A 321 -20.37 7.24 -10.67
C PRO A 321 -20.48 6.93 -9.18
N VAL A 322 -20.69 7.98 -8.34
CA VAL A 322 -20.94 7.85 -6.91
C VAL A 322 -22.27 8.49 -6.52
N ARG A 323 -22.88 8.03 -5.41
CA ARG A 323 -24.22 8.47 -4.99
C ARG A 323 -24.23 9.65 -4.03
N TYR A 324 -23.10 10.15 -3.62
CA TYR A 324 -23.00 11.19 -2.60
C TYR A 324 -22.48 12.52 -3.17
N ASP A 325 -22.75 13.57 -2.42
CA ASP A 325 -22.20 14.89 -2.67
C ASP A 325 -20.75 14.92 -2.17
N THR A 326 -19.82 14.88 -3.12
CA THR A 326 -18.37 14.74 -2.84
C THR A 326 -17.78 15.92 -2.08
N ASP A 327 -18.39 17.13 -2.16
CA ASP A 327 -17.96 18.30 -1.40
C ASP A 327 -18.10 18.14 0.13
N LYS A 328 -18.89 17.18 0.57
CA LYS A 328 -19.15 16.94 1.99
C LYS A 328 -18.12 16.04 2.65
N TYR A 329 -17.30 15.32 1.90
CA TYR A 329 -16.45 14.28 2.46
C TYR A 329 -14.99 14.46 2.06
N PRO A 330 -14.04 14.11 2.96
CA PRO A 330 -12.64 14.01 2.57
C PRO A 330 -12.46 12.85 1.58
N SER A 331 -11.52 12.98 0.65
CA SER A 331 -11.14 11.89 -0.23
C SER A 331 -10.27 10.88 0.54
N PHE A 332 -10.90 9.76 0.95
CA PHE A 332 -10.27 8.66 1.67
C PHE A 332 -10.11 7.46 0.74
N CYS A 333 -8.89 7.09 0.43
CA CYS A 333 -8.57 5.91 -0.37
C CYS A 333 -8.26 4.76 0.59
N ALA A 334 -9.13 3.74 0.65
CA ALA A 334 -8.98 2.61 1.55
C ALA A 334 -8.46 1.35 0.85
N GLU A 335 -8.72 1.20 -0.44
CA GLU A 335 -8.33 0.01 -1.21
C GLU A 335 -7.51 0.38 -2.44
N MET A 336 -6.26 0.82 -2.21
CA MET A 336 -5.31 1.06 -3.28
C MET A 336 -4.55 -0.25 -3.55
N GLY A 337 -4.73 -0.79 -4.77
CA GLY A 337 -4.12 -2.04 -5.19
C GLY A 337 -2.65 -1.87 -5.56
N VAL A 338 -1.78 -1.98 -4.58
CA VAL A 338 -0.31 -2.03 -4.74
C VAL A 338 0.20 -3.46 -4.92
N GLY A 339 -0.68 -4.41 -4.87
CA GLY A 339 -0.64 -5.81 -5.24
C GLY A 339 -2.02 -6.22 -5.71
N ILE A 340 -2.21 -7.49 -6.04
CA ILE A 340 -3.50 -8.06 -6.43
C ILE A 340 -3.54 -9.57 -6.17
N GLN A 341 -4.70 -10.10 -5.80
CA GLN A 341 -4.95 -11.53 -5.76
C GLN A 341 -4.91 -12.11 -7.17
N MET A 342 -4.31 -13.28 -7.31
CA MET A 342 -4.38 -14.04 -8.55
C MET A 342 -5.61 -14.93 -8.56
N ILE A 343 -6.22 -15.08 -9.74
CA ILE A 343 -7.18 -16.13 -10.01
C ILE A 343 -6.58 -17.13 -11.01
N TYR A 344 -7.18 -18.29 -11.19
CA TYR A 344 -6.60 -19.30 -12.08
C TYR A 344 -6.43 -18.79 -13.51
N GLU A 345 -7.40 -18.02 -14.01
CA GLU A 345 -7.43 -17.48 -15.36
C GLU A 345 -6.63 -16.17 -15.54
N SER A 346 -6.26 -15.48 -14.45
CA SER A 346 -5.56 -14.19 -14.52
C SER A 346 -4.49 -14.10 -13.43
N ARG A 347 -3.23 -13.91 -13.85
CA ARG A 347 -2.06 -13.88 -12.97
C ARG A 347 -1.18 -12.67 -13.26
N PRO A 348 -1.68 -11.44 -13.05
CA PRO A 348 -0.91 -10.24 -13.32
C PRO A 348 0.34 -10.20 -12.42
N VAL A 349 1.45 -9.78 -13.00
CA VAL A 349 2.70 -9.53 -12.27
C VAL A 349 2.85 -8.03 -12.09
N ILE A 350 2.83 -7.60 -10.84
CA ILE A 350 2.84 -6.19 -10.50
C ILE A 350 4.25 -5.60 -10.61
N ASP A 351 4.41 -4.51 -11.36
CA ASP A 351 5.63 -3.71 -11.30
C ASP A 351 5.66 -2.97 -9.95
N PRO A 352 6.72 -3.14 -9.13
CA PRO A 352 6.80 -2.49 -7.82
C PRO A 352 6.77 -0.95 -7.88
N ARG A 353 7.17 -0.35 -9.01
CA ARG A 353 7.09 1.12 -9.22
C ARG A 353 5.67 1.62 -9.42
N ALA A 354 4.74 0.73 -9.82
CA ALA A 354 3.32 1.05 -9.89
C ALA A 354 2.77 1.52 -8.55
N ALA A 355 3.25 0.94 -7.44
CA ALA A 355 2.85 1.32 -6.09
C ALA A 355 3.20 2.79 -5.79
N GLU A 356 4.44 3.22 -6.11
CA GLU A 356 4.85 4.61 -5.93
C GLU A 356 4.06 5.56 -6.85
N ALA A 357 3.95 5.22 -8.13
CA ALA A 357 3.29 6.06 -9.11
C ALA A 357 1.81 6.28 -8.78
N LEU A 358 1.10 5.20 -8.41
CA LEU A 358 -0.29 5.26 -7.98
C LEU A 358 -0.44 6.18 -6.75
N MET A 359 0.45 6.07 -5.76
CA MET A 359 0.37 6.88 -4.55
C MET A 359 0.77 8.33 -4.76
N VAL A 360 1.80 8.62 -5.55
CA VAL A 360 2.18 9.99 -5.91
C VAL A 360 1.04 10.67 -6.65
N ARG A 361 0.42 9.97 -7.61
CA ARG A 361 -0.77 10.47 -8.32
C ARG A 361 -1.93 10.70 -7.37
N THR A 362 -2.23 9.76 -6.51
CA THR A 362 -3.39 9.81 -5.59
C THR A 362 -3.24 10.96 -4.58
N LEU A 363 -2.06 11.13 -3.98
CA LEU A 363 -1.75 12.27 -3.11
C LEU A 363 -1.84 13.61 -3.85
N GLY A 364 -1.22 13.70 -5.04
CA GLY A 364 -1.26 14.91 -5.86
C GLY A 364 -2.66 15.25 -6.34
N SER A 365 -3.53 14.26 -6.48
CA SER A 365 -4.94 14.41 -6.87
C SER A 365 -5.88 14.73 -5.70
N GLY A 366 -5.40 14.82 -4.47
CA GLY A 366 -6.19 15.33 -3.35
C GLY A 366 -6.57 14.35 -2.25
N ALA A 367 -6.06 13.11 -2.28
CA ALA A 367 -6.30 12.17 -1.20
C ALA A 367 -5.75 12.67 0.14
N ASN A 368 -6.56 12.55 1.19
CA ASN A 368 -6.22 12.87 2.57
C ASN A 368 -6.33 11.65 3.52
N CYS A 369 -6.39 10.47 2.94
CA CYS A 369 -6.08 9.18 3.52
C CYS A 369 -5.57 8.31 2.39
N ILE A 370 -4.49 7.57 2.60
CA ILE A 370 -4.01 6.54 1.68
C ILE A 370 -4.04 5.19 2.37
N GLY A 371 -4.64 4.21 1.71
CA GLY A 371 -4.85 2.89 2.28
C GLY A 371 -4.65 1.79 1.25
N TYR A 372 -4.07 0.71 1.68
CA TYR A 372 -3.66 -0.40 0.83
C TYR A 372 -4.48 -1.65 1.09
N TYR A 373 -5.03 -2.20 0.05
CA TYR A 373 -5.61 -3.52 0.07
C TYR A 373 -4.85 -4.43 -0.92
N MET A 374 -4.00 -5.36 -0.49
CA MET A 374 -3.50 -5.63 0.86
C MET A 374 -2.15 -4.96 1.07
N TYR A 375 -1.80 -4.63 2.34
CA TYR A 375 -0.44 -4.27 2.70
C TYR A 375 0.37 -5.48 3.17
N HIS A 376 -0.30 -6.44 3.79
CA HIS A 376 0.27 -7.71 4.25
C HIS A 376 -0.59 -8.88 3.77
N GLY A 377 0.01 -9.82 3.08
CA GLY A 377 -0.63 -11.06 2.66
C GLY A 377 -0.87 -12.03 3.82
N GLY A 378 -1.43 -13.19 3.51
CA GLY A 378 -1.71 -14.23 4.49
C GLY A 378 -2.03 -15.57 3.86
N SER A 379 -2.55 -16.49 4.67
CA SER A 379 -2.99 -17.82 4.24
C SER A 379 -4.38 -18.12 4.79
N ASN A 380 -5.29 -18.55 3.93
CA ASN A 380 -6.61 -19.00 4.37
C ASN A 380 -6.47 -20.31 5.18
N PRO A 381 -7.05 -20.39 6.39
CA PRO A 381 -7.09 -21.65 7.12
C PRO A 381 -8.05 -22.65 6.44
N ARG A 382 -7.90 -23.92 6.80
CA ARG A 382 -8.89 -24.95 6.44
C ARG A 382 -10.11 -24.81 7.34
N ARG A 383 -11.28 -25.19 6.81
CA ARG A 383 -12.51 -25.27 7.60
C ARG A 383 -12.51 -26.49 8.50
N THR A 384 -13.16 -26.37 9.65
CA THR A 384 -13.29 -27.49 10.61
C THR A 384 -14.14 -28.62 10.04
N GLY A 385 -15.21 -28.28 9.32
CA GLY A 385 -16.11 -29.21 8.63
C GLY A 385 -15.57 -29.80 7.32
N GLY A 386 -14.32 -29.51 6.95
CA GLY A 386 -13.71 -29.86 5.66
C GLY A 386 -13.90 -28.78 4.59
N GLY A 387 -13.09 -28.85 3.52
CA GLY A 387 -13.00 -27.81 2.49
C GLY A 387 -12.17 -26.59 2.94
N PHE A 388 -12.34 -25.47 2.24
CA PHE A 388 -11.53 -24.27 2.41
C PHE A 388 -12.40 -23.02 2.55
N PHE A 389 -11.90 -22.02 3.26
CA PHE A 389 -12.54 -20.70 3.28
C PHE A 389 -12.42 -19.94 1.96
N ALA A 390 -11.51 -20.36 1.07
CA ALA A 390 -11.36 -19.83 -0.28
C ALA A 390 -12.12 -20.65 -1.35
N ASP A 391 -13.04 -21.51 -0.94
CA ASP A 391 -13.91 -22.23 -1.87
C ASP A 391 -14.98 -21.29 -2.41
N GLU A 392 -14.72 -20.75 -3.61
CA GLU A 392 -15.61 -19.84 -4.29
C GLU A 392 -15.35 -19.91 -5.82
N PRO A 393 -16.32 -19.48 -6.68
CA PRO A 393 -16.28 -19.72 -8.13
C PRO A 393 -15.22 -18.91 -8.91
N MET A 394 -14.56 -17.90 -8.32
CA MET A 394 -13.53 -17.12 -9.02
C MET A 394 -12.25 -17.90 -9.29
N GLY A 395 -12.03 -19.03 -8.58
CA GLY A 395 -10.87 -19.88 -8.81
C GLY A 395 -9.58 -19.31 -8.21
N ILE A 396 -9.63 -18.76 -7.02
CA ILE A 396 -8.46 -18.34 -6.26
C ILE A 396 -7.69 -19.52 -5.66
N PRO A 397 -6.42 -19.35 -5.22
CA PRO A 397 -5.72 -20.36 -4.44
C PRO A 397 -6.50 -20.75 -3.19
N LYS A 398 -6.43 -22.03 -2.80
CA LYS A 398 -7.17 -22.55 -1.63
C LYS A 398 -6.59 -22.07 -0.30
N ILE A 399 -5.26 -21.94 -0.25
CA ILE A 399 -4.51 -21.55 0.94
C ILE A 399 -3.91 -20.15 0.77
N SER A 400 -3.13 -19.91 -0.29
CA SER A 400 -2.40 -18.67 -0.45
C SER A 400 -3.32 -17.46 -0.59
N TYR A 401 -3.10 -16.47 0.22
CA TYR A 401 -3.64 -15.11 0.10
C TYR A 401 -2.47 -14.11 0.13
N ASP A 402 -1.46 -14.39 -0.67
CA ASP A 402 -0.25 -13.57 -0.75
C ASP A 402 -0.52 -12.15 -1.28
N TYR A 403 -1.48 -12.03 -2.18
CA TYR A 403 -1.96 -10.77 -2.78
C TYR A 403 -0.87 -9.96 -3.48
N GLN A 404 0.33 -10.50 -3.67
CA GLN A 404 1.54 -9.75 -4.06
C GLN A 404 1.73 -8.47 -3.22
N ALA A 405 1.30 -8.52 -1.97
CA ALA A 405 1.33 -7.40 -1.04
C ALA A 405 2.76 -6.94 -0.75
N PRO A 406 2.97 -5.68 -0.32
CA PRO A 406 4.29 -5.19 0.11
C PRO A 406 4.99 -6.08 1.14
N ILE A 407 4.22 -6.70 2.04
CA ILE A 407 4.66 -7.79 2.90
C ILE A 407 3.89 -9.05 2.49
N GLY A 408 4.58 -10.05 1.97
CA GLY A 408 3.97 -11.26 1.43
C GLY A 408 3.42 -12.21 2.50
N GLU A 409 2.87 -13.34 2.04
CA GLU A 409 2.22 -14.37 2.84
C GLU A 409 3.04 -14.87 4.04
N PHE A 410 4.37 -14.89 3.93
CA PHE A 410 5.31 -15.34 4.97
C PHE A 410 6.08 -14.20 5.63
N GLY A 411 5.61 -12.95 5.53
CA GLY A 411 6.26 -11.81 6.16
C GLY A 411 7.52 -11.29 5.45
N LYS A 412 7.83 -11.78 4.24
CA LYS A 412 8.91 -11.27 3.39
C LYS A 412 8.48 -9.95 2.74
N THR A 413 9.30 -8.91 2.85
CA THR A 413 9.03 -7.63 2.20
C THR A 413 9.41 -7.67 0.71
N ARG A 414 8.61 -7.00 -0.12
CA ARG A 414 8.87 -6.78 -1.54
C ARG A 414 9.47 -5.40 -1.79
N GLU A 415 9.92 -5.17 -3.00
CA GLU A 415 10.48 -3.88 -3.40
C GLU A 415 9.45 -2.74 -3.27
N SER A 416 8.17 -2.99 -3.55
CA SER A 416 7.07 -2.05 -3.34
C SER A 416 6.99 -1.51 -1.90
N TYR A 417 7.34 -2.31 -0.90
CA TYR A 417 7.43 -1.90 0.50
C TYR A 417 8.41 -0.72 0.69
N LYS A 418 9.57 -0.76 0.03
CA LYS A 418 10.59 0.30 0.12
C LYS A 418 10.12 1.59 -0.57
N TYR A 419 9.50 1.48 -1.76
CA TYR A 419 8.93 2.63 -2.46
C TYR A 419 7.85 3.34 -1.64
N LEU A 420 6.94 2.57 -1.05
CA LEU A 420 5.87 3.10 -0.22
C LEU A 420 6.42 3.74 1.07
N ARG A 421 7.44 3.15 1.71
CA ARG A 421 8.05 3.69 2.93
C ARG A 421 8.62 5.08 2.73
N VAL A 422 9.21 5.39 1.57
CA VAL A 422 9.68 6.75 1.23
C VAL A 422 8.53 7.75 1.28
N LEU A 423 7.39 7.41 0.69
CA LEU A 423 6.19 8.28 0.71
C LEU A 423 5.60 8.40 2.12
N HIS A 424 5.53 7.29 2.85
CA HIS A 424 5.03 7.29 4.24
C HIS A 424 5.91 8.14 5.16
N THR A 425 7.23 8.09 5.00
CA THR A 425 8.17 8.92 5.75
C THR A 425 7.91 10.42 5.49
N PHE A 426 7.68 10.80 4.24
CA PHE A 426 7.30 12.16 3.86
C PHE A 426 5.94 12.55 4.49
N ILE A 427 4.93 11.73 4.38
CA ILE A 427 3.58 12.01 4.91
C ILE A 427 3.60 12.11 6.44
N ASN A 428 4.26 11.19 7.13
CA ASN A 428 4.37 11.22 8.59
C ASN A 428 5.10 12.48 9.10
N SER A 429 6.04 13.02 8.31
CA SER A 429 6.78 14.23 8.66
C SER A 429 6.08 15.53 8.27
N PHE A 430 5.33 15.55 7.16
CA PHE A 430 4.78 16.77 6.55
C PHE A 430 3.28 16.70 6.22
N GLY A 431 2.60 15.62 6.58
CA GLY A 431 1.17 15.43 6.31
C GLY A 431 0.30 16.53 6.91
N ASN A 432 0.69 17.09 8.05
CA ASN A 432 -0.01 18.22 8.67
C ASN A 432 0.04 19.49 7.82
N LYS A 433 1.06 19.68 7.00
CA LYS A 433 1.15 20.77 6.03
C LYS A 433 0.42 20.41 4.73
N LEU A 434 0.51 19.14 4.30
CA LEU A 434 -0.06 18.67 3.05
C LEU A 434 -1.59 18.56 3.10
N ALA A 435 -2.17 18.04 4.19
CA ALA A 435 -3.60 17.78 4.29
C ALA A 435 -4.50 18.99 3.98
N PRO A 436 -4.22 20.22 4.45
CA PRO A 436 -5.04 21.38 4.13
C PRO A 436 -4.74 22.02 2.75
N MET A 437 -3.78 21.48 1.97
CA MET A 437 -3.44 21.98 0.63
C MET A 437 -4.44 21.45 -0.40
N GLU A 438 -5.01 22.33 -1.23
CA GLU A 438 -5.89 21.94 -2.32
C GLU A 438 -5.13 21.44 -3.56
N THR A 439 -5.78 20.56 -4.32
CA THR A 439 -5.25 20.09 -5.60
C THR A 439 -5.41 21.16 -6.67
N VAL A 440 -4.34 21.40 -7.41
CA VAL A 440 -4.33 22.31 -8.55
C VAL A 440 -3.77 21.58 -9.76
N LEU A 441 -4.53 21.56 -10.83
CA LEU A 441 -4.24 20.84 -12.06
C LEU A 441 -3.74 21.78 -13.16
N PRO A 442 -2.81 21.35 -14.02
CA PRO A 442 -2.37 22.17 -15.15
C PRO A 442 -3.49 22.35 -16.19
N ILE A 443 -3.39 23.39 -16.98
CA ILE A 443 -4.32 23.62 -18.08
C ILE A 443 -4.24 22.43 -19.06
N GLY A 444 -5.39 21.87 -19.45
CA GLY A 444 -5.49 20.78 -20.40
C GLY A 444 -5.20 19.38 -19.82
N TYR A 445 -5.14 19.23 -18.49
CA TYR A 445 -4.93 17.93 -17.84
C TYR A 445 -5.97 16.88 -18.26
N ASP A 446 -7.20 17.28 -18.48
CA ASP A 446 -8.36 16.48 -18.86
C ASP A 446 -8.29 15.94 -20.29
N THR A 447 -7.42 16.50 -21.12
CA THR A 447 -7.17 16.04 -22.49
C THR A 447 -6.05 15.00 -22.58
N ILE A 448 -5.33 14.72 -21.48
CA ILE A 448 -4.24 13.76 -21.46
C ILE A 448 -4.80 12.34 -21.37
N SER A 449 -4.63 11.57 -22.44
CA SER A 449 -5.00 10.14 -22.43
C SER A 449 -3.94 9.28 -21.74
N ARG A 450 -4.34 8.09 -21.30
CA ARG A 450 -3.40 7.07 -20.75
C ARG A 450 -2.30 6.65 -21.75
N ALA A 451 -2.58 6.70 -23.05
CA ALA A 451 -1.59 6.41 -24.10
C ALA A 451 -0.69 7.61 -24.45
N ASN A 452 -0.93 8.80 -23.88
CA ASN A 452 -0.08 9.95 -24.14
C ASN A 452 1.29 9.78 -23.45
N ARG A 453 2.36 9.81 -24.24
CA ARG A 453 3.76 9.65 -23.79
C ARG A 453 4.56 10.96 -23.85
N GLU A 454 3.99 12.02 -24.40
CA GLU A 454 4.69 13.29 -24.71
C GLU A 454 4.45 14.37 -23.66
N THR A 455 3.30 14.33 -22.97
CA THR A 455 2.89 15.36 -22.02
C THR A 455 3.23 14.93 -20.61
N LEU A 456 3.87 15.81 -19.83
CA LEU A 456 4.14 15.58 -18.42
C LEU A 456 2.82 15.44 -17.65
N ARG A 457 2.71 14.37 -16.85
CA ARG A 457 1.61 14.14 -15.92
C ARG A 457 2.00 14.68 -14.56
N PHE A 458 1.29 15.72 -14.10
CA PHE A 458 1.58 16.34 -12.81
C PHE A 458 0.38 17.08 -12.26
N ALA A 459 0.43 17.38 -10.97
CA ALA A 459 -0.47 18.27 -10.25
C ALA A 459 0.33 19.02 -9.16
N ALA A 460 -0.25 20.02 -8.56
CA ALA A 460 0.24 20.58 -7.32
C ALA A 460 -0.76 20.37 -6.18
N ARG A 461 -0.26 20.19 -4.97
CA ARG A 461 -1.01 20.46 -3.74
C ARG A 461 -0.46 21.77 -3.19
N MET A 462 -1.33 22.78 -3.01
CA MET A 462 -0.87 24.09 -2.55
C MET A 462 -1.87 24.78 -1.63
N LYS A 463 -1.33 25.67 -0.80
CA LYS A 463 -2.09 26.60 0.03
C LYS A 463 -1.27 27.88 0.23
N ASP A 464 -1.90 29.04 0.03
CA ASP A 464 -1.27 30.34 0.23
C ASP A 464 0.07 30.50 -0.51
N GLY A 465 0.12 30.06 -1.78
CA GLY A 465 1.29 30.15 -2.64
C GLY A 465 2.46 29.20 -2.28
N SER A 466 2.30 28.30 -1.32
CA SER A 466 3.27 27.28 -0.91
C SER A 466 2.74 25.88 -1.17
N GLY A 467 3.60 24.93 -1.58
CA GLY A 467 3.11 23.59 -1.86
C GLY A 467 4.16 22.60 -2.36
N PHE A 468 3.62 21.55 -2.99
CA PHE A 468 4.39 20.48 -3.60
C PHE A 468 3.87 20.18 -4.99
N LEU A 469 4.79 19.96 -5.93
CA LEU A 469 4.52 19.42 -7.27
C LEU A 469 4.63 17.91 -7.21
N PHE A 470 3.60 17.21 -7.64
CA PHE A 470 3.54 15.76 -7.79
C PHE A 470 3.61 15.43 -9.27
N MET A 471 4.54 14.59 -9.67
CA MET A 471 4.71 14.20 -11.06
C MET A 471 5.06 12.73 -11.20
N THR A 472 4.62 12.10 -12.31
CA THR A 472 4.95 10.72 -12.62
C THR A 472 5.21 10.52 -14.11
N ASN A 473 6.23 9.73 -14.42
CA ASN A 473 6.49 9.21 -15.76
C ASN A 473 6.33 7.70 -15.81
N PHE A 474 5.41 7.16 -15.03
CA PHE A 474 5.03 5.75 -15.02
C PHE A 474 3.67 5.56 -15.73
N GLN A 475 3.53 4.44 -16.41
CA GLN A 475 2.25 3.90 -16.86
C GLN A 475 2.34 2.38 -16.85
N ASP A 476 1.42 1.73 -16.15
CA ASP A 476 1.24 0.30 -16.21
C ASP A 476 1.03 -0.16 -17.67
N HIS A 477 1.55 -1.34 -18.01
CA HIS A 477 1.43 -1.95 -19.32
C HIS A 477 1.95 -1.10 -20.52
N ASP A 478 2.75 -0.06 -20.28
CA ASP A 478 3.37 0.78 -21.31
C ASP A 478 4.88 0.50 -21.45
N THR A 479 5.26 -0.44 -22.31
CA THR A 479 6.67 -0.80 -22.57
C THR A 479 7.43 0.25 -23.40
N GLU A 480 6.71 1.13 -24.12
CA GLU A 480 7.31 2.11 -25.05
C GLU A 480 7.54 3.50 -24.43
N ARG A 481 7.20 3.68 -23.13
CA ARG A 481 7.42 4.94 -22.43
C ARG A 481 8.91 5.30 -22.41
N LYS A 482 9.20 6.61 -22.56
CA LYS A 482 10.56 7.15 -22.60
C LYS A 482 10.76 8.22 -21.53
N ASP A 483 11.99 8.66 -21.35
CA ASP A 483 12.33 9.80 -20.53
C ASP A 483 11.59 11.05 -21.00
N GLN A 484 11.11 11.86 -20.06
CA GLN A 484 10.52 13.17 -20.32
C GLN A 484 11.62 14.22 -20.15
N GLU A 485 12.06 14.81 -21.25
CA GLU A 485 13.17 15.74 -21.28
C GLU A 485 12.73 17.17 -21.58
N GLY A 486 13.59 18.14 -21.25
CA GLY A 486 13.34 19.55 -21.54
C GLY A 486 12.25 20.18 -20.66
N LEU A 487 11.95 19.62 -19.50
CA LEU A 487 10.84 20.00 -18.66
C LEU A 487 11.12 21.29 -17.87
N GLN A 488 10.14 22.21 -17.86
CA GLN A 488 10.09 23.38 -16.99
C GLN A 488 8.65 23.63 -16.57
N ILE A 489 8.42 23.94 -15.30
CA ILE A 489 7.10 24.23 -14.75
C ILE A 489 7.05 25.68 -14.28
N SER A 490 6.08 26.43 -14.78
CA SER A 490 5.83 27.83 -14.43
C SER A 490 4.59 27.92 -13.54
N LEU A 491 4.76 28.36 -12.30
CA LEU A 491 3.70 28.59 -11.33
C LEU A 491 3.32 30.08 -11.33
N ASN A 492 2.13 30.39 -11.76
CA ASN A 492 1.55 31.74 -11.63
C ASN A 492 0.86 31.84 -10.27
N LEU A 493 1.58 32.28 -9.27
CA LEU A 493 1.08 32.49 -7.91
C LEU A 493 0.50 33.90 -7.78
N LYS A 494 -0.35 34.13 -6.77
CA LYS A 494 -1.00 35.44 -6.55
C LYS A 494 -0.03 36.60 -6.46
N ASN A 495 1.13 36.39 -5.84
CA ASN A 495 2.09 37.44 -5.55
C ASN A 495 3.40 37.34 -6.37
N GLU A 496 3.58 36.29 -7.14
CA GLU A 496 4.80 36.06 -7.91
C GLU A 496 4.61 35.02 -9.02
N LYS A 497 5.53 35.04 -9.96
CA LYS A 497 5.71 33.96 -10.94
C LYS A 497 6.97 33.18 -10.58
N LEU A 498 6.84 31.87 -10.33
CA LEU A 498 7.95 30.99 -10.01
C LEU A 498 8.14 29.96 -11.11
N THR A 499 9.34 29.82 -11.64
CA THR A 499 9.68 28.86 -12.68
C THR A 499 10.63 27.79 -12.12
N ILE A 500 10.37 26.50 -12.34
CA ILE A 500 11.12 25.37 -11.79
C ILE A 500 11.58 24.43 -12.93
N PRO A 501 12.91 24.28 -13.11
CA PRO A 501 13.96 25.08 -12.53
C PRO A 501 13.97 26.50 -13.11
N GLU A 502 14.56 27.47 -12.41
CA GLU A 502 14.67 28.84 -12.91
C GLU A 502 15.62 28.95 -14.12
N LYS A 503 16.63 28.09 -14.15
CA LYS A 503 17.61 28.00 -15.24
C LYS A 503 17.72 26.57 -15.74
N GLY A 504 17.77 26.41 -17.06
CA GLY A 504 17.83 25.11 -17.70
C GLY A 504 16.49 24.35 -17.65
N THR A 505 16.56 23.03 -17.72
CA THR A 505 15.40 22.15 -17.77
C THR A 505 15.63 20.90 -16.91
N MET A 506 14.55 20.20 -16.58
CA MET A 506 14.58 18.91 -15.88
C MET A 506 14.39 17.76 -16.86
N THR A 507 14.87 16.57 -16.49
CA THR A 507 14.53 15.30 -17.10
C THR A 507 13.89 14.40 -16.06
N LEU A 508 12.67 13.94 -16.32
CA LEU A 508 12.03 12.90 -15.50
C LEU A 508 12.18 11.57 -16.24
N ARG A 509 12.98 10.66 -15.67
CA ARG A 509 13.28 9.35 -16.27
C ARG A 509 11.99 8.53 -16.42
N LYS A 510 12.04 7.57 -17.34
CA LYS A 510 11.01 6.51 -17.44
C LYS A 510 10.81 5.85 -16.07
N ASP A 511 9.56 5.59 -15.73
CA ASP A 511 9.11 4.90 -14.51
C ASP A 511 9.48 5.60 -13.19
N VAL A 512 9.86 6.89 -13.25
CA VAL A 512 10.18 7.72 -12.07
C VAL A 512 8.99 8.60 -11.70
N SER A 513 8.74 8.68 -10.40
CA SER A 513 7.83 9.65 -9.79
C SER A 513 8.59 10.58 -8.85
N ALA A 514 8.11 11.82 -8.67
CA ALA A 514 8.76 12.81 -7.82
C ALA A 514 7.76 13.77 -7.15
N ILE A 515 8.12 14.25 -5.95
CA ILE A 515 7.38 15.27 -5.20
C ILE A 515 8.35 16.42 -4.89
N LEU A 516 8.18 17.56 -5.55
CA LEU A 516 9.10 18.70 -5.43
C LEU A 516 8.46 19.85 -4.65
N PRO A 517 9.10 20.37 -3.58
CA PRO A 517 8.57 21.49 -2.81
C PRO A 517 8.79 22.82 -3.52
N PHE A 518 7.84 23.73 -3.31
CA PHE A 518 7.98 25.16 -3.66
C PHE A 518 7.44 26.05 -2.57
N ASN A 519 8.08 27.21 -2.37
CA ASN A 519 7.79 28.18 -1.32
C ASN A 519 7.68 27.56 0.08
N LEU A 520 8.53 26.57 0.36
CA LEU A 520 8.50 25.84 1.63
C LEU A 520 9.19 26.68 2.73
N LYS A 521 8.44 26.96 3.79
CA LYS A 521 9.00 27.59 5.00
C LYS A 521 9.76 26.56 5.85
N MET A 522 11.06 26.83 6.06
CA MET A 522 12.00 26.00 6.82
C MET A 522 12.58 26.82 7.96
N GLU A 523 12.02 26.75 9.17
CA GLU A 523 12.46 27.45 10.40
C GLU A 523 12.74 28.96 10.21
N GLY A 524 12.03 29.62 9.31
CA GLY A 524 12.18 31.03 8.98
C GLY A 524 13.00 31.32 7.71
N ALA A 525 13.65 30.32 7.11
CA ALA A 525 14.10 30.40 5.73
C ALA A 525 12.96 30.07 4.77
N LEU A 526 12.93 30.69 3.61
CA LEU A 526 12.00 30.34 2.53
C LEU A 526 12.76 29.65 1.40
N LEU A 527 12.54 28.35 1.27
CA LEU A 527 12.97 27.59 0.11
C LEU A 527 12.02 27.89 -1.05
N LYS A 528 12.50 28.63 -2.05
CA LYS A 528 11.69 28.98 -3.23
C LYS A 528 11.30 27.71 -4.00
N TYR A 529 12.27 26.83 -4.22
CA TYR A 529 12.02 25.47 -4.72
C TYR A 529 13.23 24.57 -4.50
N ALA A 530 13.02 23.29 -4.59
CA ALA A 530 14.06 22.29 -4.79
C ALA A 530 13.69 21.33 -5.93
N THR A 531 14.68 20.90 -6.71
CA THR A 531 14.58 19.77 -7.65
C THR A 531 15.02 18.46 -7.01
N ALA A 532 14.96 18.40 -5.68
CA ALA A 532 15.11 17.23 -4.82
C ALA A 532 13.83 17.01 -4.04
N GLN A 533 13.50 15.74 -3.78
CA GLN A 533 12.31 15.38 -3.02
C GLN A 533 12.58 15.43 -1.52
N LEU A 534 11.70 16.09 -0.77
CA LEU A 534 11.75 16.13 0.68
C LEU A 534 11.36 14.77 1.27
N LEU A 535 12.17 14.23 2.17
CA LEU A 535 11.94 12.94 2.82
C LEU A 535 11.44 13.10 4.26
N THR A 536 12.26 13.75 5.12
CA THR A 536 11.92 13.97 6.52
C THR A 536 12.69 15.16 7.10
N ARG A 537 12.40 15.48 8.35
CA ARG A 537 13.21 16.40 9.16
C ARG A 537 13.49 15.80 10.54
N ILE A 538 14.68 16.06 11.05
CA ILE A 538 15.13 15.56 12.35
C ILE A 538 15.80 16.67 13.15
N THR A 539 15.98 16.47 14.45
CA THR A 539 16.78 17.37 15.30
C THR A 539 18.20 16.81 15.40
N ASP A 540 19.20 17.64 15.11
CA ASP A 540 20.61 17.30 15.21
C ASP A 540 21.34 18.39 16.04
N GLY A 541 21.37 18.22 17.35
CA GLY A 541 21.85 19.20 18.31
C GLY A 541 21.13 20.55 18.18
N LYS A 542 21.85 21.60 17.78
CA LYS A 542 21.29 22.96 17.56
C LYS A 542 20.69 23.16 16.18
N TYR A 543 20.73 22.15 15.30
CA TYR A 543 20.23 22.22 13.93
C TYR A 543 18.89 21.52 13.81
N ILE A 544 18.01 22.10 13.00
CA ILE A 544 16.94 21.35 12.36
C ILE A 544 17.48 20.86 11.03
N HIS A 545 17.51 19.57 10.84
CA HIS A 545 18.11 18.91 9.70
C HIS A 545 17.04 18.36 8.75
N TYR A 546 16.95 18.92 7.57
CA TYR A 546 16.07 18.48 6.51
C TYR A 546 16.79 17.47 5.63
N ILE A 547 16.18 16.33 5.47
CA ILE A 547 16.68 15.24 4.63
C ILE A 547 15.87 15.20 3.35
N PHE A 548 16.57 15.33 2.24
CA PHE A 548 16.04 15.20 0.89
C PHE A 548 16.72 14.03 0.19
N PHE A 549 16.22 13.66 -0.98
CA PHE A 549 16.91 12.78 -1.89
C PHE A 549 16.77 13.28 -3.34
N ALA A 550 17.67 12.84 -4.21
CA ALA A 550 17.65 13.15 -5.63
C ALA A 550 16.80 12.11 -6.36
N PRO A 551 15.63 12.48 -6.96
CA PRO A 551 14.94 11.59 -7.89
C PRO A 551 15.80 11.32 -9.13
N GLU A 552 15.66 10.14 -9.71
CA GLU A 552 16.45 9.74 -10.87
C GLU A 552 16.24 10.69 -12.07
N GLY A 553 17.32 11.17 -12.65
CA GLY A 553 17.32 12.09 -13.79
C GLY A 553 17.24 13.57 -13.45
N LEU A 554 16.83 13.93 -12.24
CA LEU A 554 16.78 15.32 -11.80
C LEU A 554 18.12 15.77 -11.23
N GLN A 555 18.65 16.89 -11.76
CA GLN A 555 19.81 17.55 -11.16
C GLN A 555 19.37 18.30 -9.92
N THR A 556 20.03 18.03 -8.81
CA THR A 556 19.70 18.61 -7.51
C THR A 556 20.01 20.09 -7.44
N GLU A 557 19.01 20.89 -7.15
CA GLU A 557 19.13 22.31 -6.92
C GLU A 557 18.19 22.76 -5.80
N TYR A 558 18.70 23.67 -4.95
CA TYR A 558 17.94 24.37 -3.91
C TYR A 558 18.08 25.85 -4.10
N VAL A 559 16.97 26.58 -4.19
CA VAL A 559 16.97 28.04 -4.29
C VAL A 559 16.22 28.62 -3.11
N PHE A 560 16.91 29.41 -2.32
CA PHE A 560 16.33 30.11 -1.16
C PHE A 560 16.05 31.57 -1.47
N ASP A 561 15.04 32.15 -0.82
CA ASP A 561 14.86 33.59 -0.80
C ASP A 561 16.02 34.23 0.01
N LYS A 562 16.84 35.04 -0.68
CA LYS A 562 18.03 35.68 -0.11
C LYS A 562 17.70 36.56 1.09
N SER A 563 16.51 37.15 1.14
CA SER A 563 16.05 37.99 2.25
C SER A 563 15.85 37.23 3.55
N THR A 564 15.66 35.89 3.50
CA THR A 564 15.34 35.05 4.65
C THR A 564 16.53 34.34 5.26
N ILE A 565 17.69 34.34 4.60
CA ILE A 565 18.91 33.65 5.05
C ILE A 565 20.10 34.63 5.24
N LYS A 566 21.03 34.24 6.11
CA LYS A 566 22.30 34.93 6.32
C LYS A 566 23.40 34.22 5.51
N ALA A 567 23.37 34.35 4.19
CA ALA A 567 24.34 33.76 3.30
C ALA A 567 24.46 34.59 2.03
N ASP A 568 25.69 34.70 1.49
CA ASP A 568 25.92 35.34 0.18
C ASP A 568 25.36 34.51 -0.96
N LYS A 569 25.48 33.17 -0.84
CA LYS A 569 24.97 32.21 -1.77
C LYS A 569 23.55 31.79 -1.36
N HIS A 570 22.59 31.87 -2.29
CA HIS A 570 21.19 31.47 -2.08
C HIS A 570 20.76 30.27 -2.95
N ARG A 571 21.65 29.83 -3.85
CA ARG A 571 21.48 28.66 -4.72
C ARG A 571 22.54 27.63 -4.36
N PHE A 572 22.08 26.38 -4.13
CA PHE A 572 22.94 25.23 -3.78
C PHE A 572 22.67 24.09 -4.73
N THR A 573 23.72 23.47 -5.24
CA THR A 573 23.66 22.34 -6.16
C THR A 573 24.55 21.21 -5.64
N PRO A 574 24.17 20.58 -4.51
CA PRO A 574 24.97 19.50 -3.93
C PRO A 574 24.91 18.25 -4.81
N GLN A 575 25.92 17.44 -4.72
CA GLN A 575 25.86 16.04 -5.17
C GLN A 575 24.87 15.27 -4.26
N SER A 576 24.41 14.07 -4.64
CA SER A 576 23.65 13.20 -3.76
C SER A 576 24.54 12.19 -3.02
N GLY A 577 24.14 11.80 -1.82
CA GLY A 577 24.81 10.84 -0.94
C GLY A 577 24.84 11.31 0.53
N THR A 578 25.01 10.36 1.45
CA THR A 578 24.99 10.61 2.91
C THR A 578 25.98 11.69 3.41
N GLY A 579 27.09 11.90 2.71
CA GLY A 579 28.05 12.98 3.03
C GLY A 579 27.67 14.36 2.46
N SER A 580 26.66 14.45 1.62
CA SER A 580 26.32 15.67 0.88
C SER A 580 25.43 16.60 1.70
N THR A 581 26.04 17.32 2.64
CA THR A 581 25.36 18.23 3.58
C THR A 581 25.84 19.67 3.44
N PHE A 582 24.91 20.62 3.37
CA PHE A 582 25.20 22.04 3.55
C PHE A 582 24.41 22.61 4.72
N SER A 583 24.90 23.73 5.24
CA SER A 583 24.25 24.42 6.37
C SER A 583 24.00 25.87 6.04
N LEU A 584 22.93 26.41 6.60
CA LEU A 584 22.62 27.85 6.54
C LEU A 584 22.06 28.35 7.87
N THR A 585 22.11 29.66 8.04
CA THR A 585 21.50 30.34 9.19
C THR A 585 20.40 31.26 8.66
N THR A 586 19.22 31.20 9.27
CA THR A 586 18.10 32.08 8.90
C THR A 586 18.34 33.49 9.42
N ARG A 587 17.63 34.50 8.91
CA ARG A 587 17.68 35.86 9.44
C ARG A 587 17.30 35.94 10.93
N THR A 588 16.44 35.03 11.39
CA THR A 588 16.03 34.90 12.79
C THR A 588 17.05 34.17 13.66
N GLY A 589 18.18 33.70 13.10
CA GLY A 589 19.26 33.05 13.84
C GLY A 589 19.10 31.54 13.99
N LYS A 590 18.04 30.91 13.46
CA LYS A 590 17.88 29.45 13.46
C LYS A 590 18.90 28.81 12.52
N LYS A 591 19.41 27.65 12.91
CA LYS A 591 20.40 26.89 12.13
C LYS A 591 19.74 25.71 11.44
N ILE A 592 19.95 25.58 10.15
CA ILE A 592 19.41 24.53 9.30
C ILE A 592 20.55 23.75 8.67
N LYS A 593 20.44 22.45 8.64
CA LYS A 593 21.20 21.54 7.77
C LYS A 593 20.30 20.99 6.69
N VAL A 594 20.87 20.70 5.54
CA VAL A 594 20.21 20.02 4.41
C VAL A 594 21.15 18.95 3.90
N THR A 595 20.69 17.69 3.90
CA THR A 595 21.38 16.56 3.27
C THR A 595 20.56 16.07 2.11
N THR A 596 21.21 15.73 1.00
CA THR A 596 20.60 15.12 -0.17
C THR A 596 21.09 13.67 -0.31
N LEU A 597 20.25 12.72 0.02
CA LEU A 597 20.52 11.30 -0.16
C LEU A 597 20.46 10.91 -1.65
N THR A 598 21.08 9.81 -2.01
CA THR A 598 20.75 9.13 -3.27
C THR A 598 19.35 8.51 -3.20
N ARG A 599 18.78 8.16 -4.33
CA ARG A 599 17.50 7.42 -4.38
C ARG A 599 17.58 6.10 -3.61
N GLN A 600 18.69 5.36 -3.77
CA GLN A 600 18.90 4.09 -3.07
C GLN A 600 18.95 4.28 -1.54
N GLU A 601 19.71 5.24 -1.05
CA GLU A 601 19.75 5.56 0.38
C GLU A 601 18.38 5.97 0.93
N ALA A 602 17.57 6.68 0.12
CA ALA A 602 16.21 7.04 0.52
C ALA A 602 15.29 5.80 0.63
N LEU A 603 15.40 4.84 -0.29
CA LEU A 603 14.67 3.57 -0.24
C LEU A 603 15.06 2.72 0.98
N GLU A 604 16.28 2.86 1.47
CA GLU A 604 16.82 2.18 2.65
C GLU A 604 16.54 2.94 3.96
N THR A 605 16.04 4.18 3.87
CA THR A 605 15.82 5.04 5.05
C THR A 605 14.53 4.68 5.78
N MET A 606 14.63 4.59 7.10
CA MET A 606 13.53 4.52 8.05
C MET A 606 13.70 5.58 9.12
N GLN A 607 12.63 6.24 9.55
CA GLN A 607 12.62 7.10 10.72
C GLN A 607 12.24 6.29 11.95
N LEU A 608 13.08 6.35 13.00
CA LEU A 608 12.86 5.66 14.27
C LEU A 608 11.93 6.48 15.18
N ALA A 609 11.36 5.83 16.18
CA ALA A 609 10.44 6.44 17.14
C ALA A 609 11.10 7.55 17.96
N ASP A 610 12.41 7.49 18.17
CA ASP A 610 13.20 8.53 18.86
C ASP A 610 13.55 9.74 17.98
N GLY A 611 13.10 9.73 16.72
CA GLY A 611 13.29 10.80 15.75
C GLY A 611 14.59 10.72 14.94
N ARG A 612 15.48 9.73 15.20
CA ARG A 612 16.64 9.44 14.36
C ARG A 612 16.23 8.77 13.06
N ILE A 613 17.15 8.69 12.12
CA ILE A 613 16.99 7.88 10.90
C ILE A 613 17.98 6.72 10.89
N LEU A 614 17.52 5.61 10.39
CA LEU A 614 18.30 4.43 10.10
C LEU A 614 18.30 4.19 8.60
N ILE A 615 19.47 4.01 7.99
CA ILE A 615 19.64 3.65 6.58
C ILE A 615 20.20 2.23 6.52
N THR A 616 19.44 1.29 6.01
CA THR A 616 19.82 -0.12 5.92
C THR A 616 18.98 -0.86 4.87
N GLU A 617 19.57 -1.86 4.21
CA GLU A 617 18.86 -2.78 3.34
C GLU A 617 18.02 -3.80 4.10
N SER A 618 18.35 -4.03 5.38
CA SER A 618 17.68 -5.00 6.26
C SER A 618 16.24 -4.60 6.56
N ILE A 619 15.41 -5.60 6.86
CA ILE A 619 14.09 -5.38 7.44
C ILE A 619 14.31 -5.00 8.92
N VAL A 620 13.59 -3.99 9.39
CA VAL A 620 13.79 -3.43 10.74
C VAL A 620 12.61 -3.77 11.63
N LEU A 621 12.92 -4.34 12.80
CA LEU A 621 11.98 -4.49 13.90
C LEU A 621 12.40 -3.54 15.03
N GLU A 622 11.61 -2.49 15.24
CA GLU A 622 11.86 -1.51 16.30
C GLU A 622 10.95 -1.78 17.49
N GLU A 623 11.53 -2.19 18.59
CA GLU A 623 10.90 -2.26 19.91
C GLU A 623 11.44 -1.12 20.79
N LYS A 624 10.81 -0.89 21.97
CA LYS A 624 11.12 0.28 22.82
C LYS A 624 12.61 0.48 23.10
N ASP A 625 13.33 -0.62 23.41
CA ASP A 625 14.73 -0.57 23.82
C ASP A 625 15.63 -1.46 22.93
N LYS A 626 15.10 -1.94 21.81
CA LYS A 626 15.75 -2.94 20.98
C LYS A 626 15.53 -2.66 19.50
N LEU A 627 16.61 -2.70 18.75
CA LEU A 627 16.59 -2.63 17.31
C LEU A 627 17.11 -3.95 16.72
N THR A 628 16.26 -4.61 15.95
CA THR A 628 16.62 -5.89 15.31
C THR A 628 16.56 -5.72 13.79
N LEU A 629 17.62 -6.18 13.12
CA LEU A 629 17.73 -6.21 11.67
C LEU A 629 17.57 -7.65 11.18
N LEU A 630 16.67 -7.86 10.21
CA LEU A 630 16.45 -9.16 9.60
C LEU A 630 17.06 -9.19 8.21
N ASN A 631 17.90 -10.18 7.93
CA ASN A 631 18.58 -10.38 6.66
C ASN A 631 18.39 -11.81 6.15
N ALA A 632 17.82 -11.99 4.97
CA ALA A 632 17.77 -13.30 4.32
C ALA A 632 19.11 -13.60 3.63
N GLY A 633 19.75 -14.72 4.00
CA GLY A 633 20.97 -15.25 3.38
C GLY A 633 22.26 -14.49 3.68
N ASN A 634 22.22 -13.41 4.44
CA ASN A 634 23.43 -12.64 4.78
C ASN A 634 23.56 -12.47 6.31
N PRO A 635 24.60 -13.05 6.95
CA PRO A 635 24.80 -12.93 8.39
C PRO A 635 25.30 -11.54 8.82
N THR A 636 25.53 -10.61 7.86
CA THR A 636 26.06 -9.27 8.14
C THR A 636 25.02 -8.22 7.78
N ALA A 637 24.67 -7.35 8.72
CA ALA A 637 23.85 -6.17 8.50
C ALA A 637 24.73 -4.91 8.44
N ASN A 638 24.53 -4.11 7.41
CA ASN A 638 25.14 -2.79 7.24
C ASN A 638 24.11 -1.72 7.50
N TYR A 639 24.48 -0.70 8.26
CA TYR A 639 23.57 0.39 8.58
C TYR A 639 24.29 1.73 8.85
N ILE A 640 23.54 2.82 8.73
CA ILE A 640 23.90 4.17 9.19
C ILE A 640 22.82 4.61 10.16
N LEU A 641 23.18 4.95 11.39
CA LEU A 641 22.28 5.54 12.37
C LEU A 641 22.63 7.03 12.54
N TYR A 642 21.69 7.93 12.28
CA TYR A 642 21.92 9.36 12.29
C TYR A 642 20.75 10.14 12.93
N PRO A 643 21.02 11.16 13.79
CA PRO A 643 22.32 11.57 14.29
C PRO A 643 22.90 10.57 15.30
N SER A 644 24.21 10.42 15.26
CA SER A 644 24.98 9.61 16.21
C SER A 644 26.40 10.19 16.35
N ALA A 645 27.16 9.72 17.34
CA ALA A 645 28.57 10.10 17.51
C ALA A 645 29.43 9.75 16.27
N LYS A 646 29.00 8.75 15.46
CA LYS A 646 29.70 8.33 14.24
C LYS A 646 29.26 9.11 13.00
N GLY A 647 28.27 10.01 13.11
CA GLY A 647 27.70 10.78 12.00
C GLY A 647 27.18 9.87 10.89
N TRP A 648 27.49 10.18 9.63
CA TRP A 648 27.09 9.42 8.44
C TRP A 648 27.95 8.19 8.14
N LYS A 649 28.71 7.69 9.11
CA LYS A 649 29.58 6.53 8.88
C LYS A 649 28.77 5.22 8.89
N ARG A 650 28.93 4.42 7.83
CA ARG A 650 28.37 3.07 7.74
C ARG A 650 29.02 2.17 8.78
N GLN A 651 28.20 1.40 9.47
CA GLN A 651 28.58 0.42 10.49
C GLN A 651 28.16 -0.97 10.00
N SER A 652 28.81 -2.01 10.50
CA SER A 652 28.51 -3.41 10.20
C SER A 652 28.45 -4.21 11.48
N VAL A 653 27.49 -5.09 11.58
CA VAL A 653 27.36 -6.09 12.65
C VAL A 653 27.11 -7.44 11.99
N SER A 654 27.84 -8.47 12.43
CA SER A 654 27.72 -9.82 11.92
C SER A 654 27.34 -10.78 13.03
N VAL A 655 26.58 -11.80 12.67
CA VAL A 655 26.31 -12.99 13.48
C VAL A 655 27.01 -14.18 12.87
N GLU A 656 27.02 -15.32 13.56
CA GLU A 656 27.60 -16.56 13.06
C GLU A 656 26.83 -17.06 11.82
N GLU A 657 27.56 -17.45 10.80
CA GLU A 657 26.97 -18.03 9.58
C GLU A 657 26.47 -19.44 9.87
N VAL A 658 25.23 -19.72 9.48
CA VAL A 658 24.59 -21.02 9.65
C VAL A 658 24.62 -21.77 8.33
N GLU A 659 25.24 -22.94 8.32
CA GLU A 659 25.18 -23.84 7.17
C GLU A 659 23.76 -24.38 7.05
N THR A 660 23.21 -24.30 5.85
CA THR A 660 21.88 -24.83 5.54
C THR A 660 21.98 -25.95 4.52
N ASN A 661 21.19 -26.96 4.70
CA ASN A 661 21.08 -28.06 3.74
C ASN A 661 19.60 -28.36 3.46
N VAL A 662 19.29 -28.69 2.23
CA VAL A 662 17.99 -29.18 1.82
C VAL A 662 18.14 -30.43 0.95
N GLU A 663 17.69 -31.54 1.49
CA GLU A 663 17.63 -32.80 0.74
C GLU A 663 16.30 -32.82 -0.04
N TRP A 664 16.38 -33.09 -1.33
CA TRP A 664 15.18 -33.30 -2.12
C TRP A 664 15.35 -34.41 -3.15
N LYS A 665 14.24 -35.06 -3.48
CA LYS A 665 14.24 -36.13 -4.47
C LYS A 665 12.93 -36.14 -5.26
N LYS A 666 13.00 -36.53 -6.51
CA LYS A 666 11.82 -36.88 -7.29
C LYS A 666 11.26 -38.21 -6.80
N ILE A 667 9.97 -38.23 -6.46
CA ILE A 667 9.24 -39.43 -6.04
C ILE A 667 8.18 -39.83 -7.06
N GLY A 668 8.07 -39.08 -8.14
CA GLY A 668 7.19 -39.31 -9.28
C GLY A 668 7.45 -38.27 -10.37
N GLY A 669 6.80 -38.38 -11.52
CA GLY A 669 7.01 -37.48 -12.65
C GLY A 669 6.73 -36.01 -12.34
N ARG A 670 5.83 -35.75 -11.38
CA ARG A 670 5.37 -34.41 -10.96
C ARG A 670 5.46 -34.22 -9.46
N HIS A 671 6.07 -35.15 -8.74
CA HIS A 671 6.17 -35.14 -7.29
C HIS A 671 7.62 -35.05 -6.85
N ILE A 672 7.85 -34.21 -5.86
CA ILE A 672 9.11 -34.16 -5.13
C ILE A 672 8.87 -34.26 -3.63
N SER A 673 9.83 -34.80 -2.92
CA SER A 673 9.89 -34.79 -1.45
C SER A 673 11.05 -33.93 -1.02
N VAL A 674 10.82 -32.99 -0.13
CA VAL A 674 11.82 -32.03 0.36
C VAL A 674 11.96 -32.19 1.87
N LYS A 675 13.18 -32.39 2.34
CA LYS A 675 13.55 -32.43 3.76
C LYS A 675 14.47 -31.26 4.07
N PRO A 676 13.94 -30.13 4.59
CA PRO A 676 14.77 -29.02 5.01
C PRO A 676 15.45 -29.34 6.33
N GLN A 677 16.76 -29.09 6.44
CA GLN A 677 17.46 -29.15 7.71
C GLN A 677 17.38 -27.76 8.38
N MET A 678 16.57 -27.69 9.43
CA MET A 678 16.30 -26.46 10.16
C MET A 678 16.75 -26.62 11.60
N ASP A 679 17.97 -26.20 11.88
CA ASP A 679 18.50 -26.21 13.23
C ASP A 679 17.93 -25.02 14.02
N ASN A 680 17.56 -25.27 15.28
CA ASN A 680 17.12 -24.19 16.15
C ASN A 680 18.32 -23.33 16.58
N HIS A 681 18.60 -22.27 15.80
CA HIS A 681 19.71 -21.37 16.04
C HIS A 681 19.21 -20.02 16.56
N PRO A 682 19.73 -19.48 17.67
CA PRO A 682 19.20 -18.26 18.29
C PRO A 682 19.29 -16.99 17.41
N GLN A 683 20.17 -17.02 16.41
CA GLN A 683 20.40 -15.91 15.47
C GLN A 683 19.66 -16.10 14.12
N VAL A 684 18.84 -17.15 13.99
CA VAL A 684 17.98 -17.36 12.83
C VAL A 684 16.54 -17.04 13.22
N ASN A 685 15.93 -16.13 12.49
CA ASN A 685 14.53 -15.74 12.65
C ASN A 685 13.58 -16.73 11.96
N ASP A 686 13.88 -17.07 10.73
CA ASP A 686 13.14 -18.05 9.92
C ASP A 686 14.08 -18.72 8.91
N TYR A 687 13.65 -19.84 8.36
CA TYR A 687 14.25 -20.46 7.18
C TYR A 687 13.32 -20.29 6.00
N ILE A 688 13.84 -19.79 4.88
CA ILE A 688 13.08 -19.58 3.65
C ILE A 688 13.40 -20.70 2.67
N LEU A 689 12.44 -21.59 2.42
CA LEU A 689 12.54 -22.58 1.36
C LEU A 689 12.16 -21.91 0.03
N GLN A 690 13.13 -21.76 -0.85
CA GLN A 690 12.95 -21.19 -2.18
C GLN A 690 12.85 -22.29 -3.21
N ILE A 691 11.74 -22.33 -3.95
CA ILE A 691 11.52 -23.28 -5.04
C ILE A 691 11.39 -22.47 -6.36
N ASP A 692 12.41 -22.56 -7.18
CA ASP A 692 12.35 -22.05 -8.55
C ASP A 692 11.91 -23.19 -9.46
N TYR A 693 10.71 -23.04 -10.04
CA TYR A 693 10.15 -24.04 -10.94
C TYR A 693 9.40 -23.37 -12.09
N THR A 694 9.24 -24.11 -13.17
CA THR A 694 8.33 -23.76 -14.28
C THR A 694 7.18 -24.74 -14.27
N GLY A 695 5.95 -24.24 -14.20
CA GLY A 695 4.75 -25.07 -14.14
C GLY A 695 3.48 -24.23 -14.17
N ASP A 696 2.37 -24.82 -13.77
CA ASP A 696 1.06 -24.15 -13.64
C ASP A 696 0.72 -23.90 -12.17
N VAL A 697 0.48 -24.96 -11.41
CA VAL A 697 0.14 -24.89 -9.98
C VAL A 697 1.10 -25.78 -9.19
N GLY A 698 1.68 -25.22 -8.13
CA GLY A 698 2.39 -25.98 -7.09
C GLY A 698 1.49 -26.20 -5.88
N MET A 699 1.52 -27.38 -5.30
CA MET A 699 0.83 -27.75 -4.06
C MET A 699 1.80 -28.42 -3.10
N ALA A 700 1.79 -28.02 -1.83
CA ALA A 700 2.63 -28.60 -0.80
C ALA A 700 1.78 -29.34 0.25
N PHE A 701 2.25 -30.52 0.62
CA PHE A 701 1.59 -31.41 1.58
C PHE A 701 2.55 -31.77 2.73
N ILE A 702 2.02 -31.80 3.94
CA ILE A 702 2.69 -32.39 5.10
C ILE A 702 1.77 -33.50 5.63
N GLY A 703 2.28 -34.73 5.68
CA GLY A 703 1.41 -35.88 5.90
C GLY A 703 0.34 -35.97 4.81
N ASN A 704 -0.92 -35.92 5.20
CA ASN A 704 -2.07 -35.97 4.28
C ASN A 704 -2.70 -34.58 4.01
N ASP A 705 -2.17 -33.55 4.61
CA ASP A 705 -2.78 -32.22 4.55
C ASP A 705 -2.15 -31.35 3.47
N LEU A 706 -2.99 -30.77 2.61
CA LEU A 706 -2.59 -29.65 1.75
C LEU A 706 -2.35 -28.45 2.67
N VAL A 707 -1.10 -27.97 2.71
CA VAL A 707 -0.67 -26.88 3.60
C VAL A 707 -0.37 -25.59 2.87
N LEU A 708 -0.05 -25.68 1.56
CA LEU A 708 0.21 -24.53 0.69
C LEU A 708 -0.21 -24.84 -0.74
N ASP A 709 -0.53 -23.79 -1.47
CA ASP A 709 -0.67 -23.81 -2.92
C ASP A 709 -0.08 -22.52 -3.54
N HIS A 710 0.29 -22.60 -4.82
CA HIS A 710 0.92 -21.50 -5.51
C HIS A 710 0.52 -21.51 -6.99
N PHE A 711 -0.05 -20.40 -7.46
CA PHE A 711 -0.24 -20.15 -8.88
C PHE A 711 1.05 -19.59 -9.46
N TRP A 712 1.71 -20.38 -10.31
CA TRP A 712 2.96 -19.97 -10.93
C TRP A 712 2.76 -18.75 -11.83
N HIS A 713 3.64 -17.76 -11.71
CA HIS A 713 3.62 -16.49 -12.45
C HIS A 713 5.02 -16.02 -12.84
N GLY A 714 5.98 -16.96 -12.98
CA GLY A 714 7.35 -16.65 -13.38
C GLY A 714 8.27 -16.18 -12.25
N LYS A 715 7.81 -16.22 -10.99
CA LYS A 715 8.62 -15.88 -9.81
C LYS A 715 8.88 -17.11 -8.95
N THR A 716 9.99 -17.06 -8.20
CA THR A 716 10.33 -18.08 -7.20
C THR A 716 9.26 -18.16 -6.11
N TRP A 717 8.90 -19.37 -5.71
CA TRP A 717 8.03 -19.62 -4.58
C TRP A 717 8.83 -19.62 -3.29
N ASP A 718 8.69 -18.59 -2.48
CA ASP A 718 9.35 -18.43 -1.19
C ASP A 718 8.41 -18.85 -0.07
N ILE A 719 8.84 -19.81 0.77
CA ILE A 719 8.05 -20.41 1.85
C ILE A 719 8.75 -20.19 3.18
N GLY A 720 8.11 -19.50 4.11
CA GLY A 720 8.60 -19.36 5.50
C GLY A 720 8.37 -20.66 6.28
N MET A 721 9.44 -21.29 6.72
CA MET A 721 9.42 -22.65 7.24
C MET A 721 9.08 -22.76 8.72
N ASN A 722 9.30 -21.71 9.54
CA ASN A 722 8.96 -21.72 10.96
C ASN A 722 7.48 -22.02 11.22
N ARG A 723 6.61 -21.65 10.28
CA ARG A 723 5.17 -21.97 10.32
C ARG A 723 4.90 -23.47 10.36
N PHE A 724 5.78 -24.28 9.78
CA PHE A 724 5.62 -25.72 9.58
C PHE A 724 6.53 -26.56 10.48
N SER A 725 7.39 -25.98 11.31
CA SER A 725 8.38 -26.68 12.13
C SER A 725 7.76 -27.81 12.95
N LYS A 726 6.68 -27.54 13.72
CA LYS A 726 5.97 -28.56 14.51
C LYS A 726 5.35 -29.70 13.68
N SER A 727 4.93 -29.41 12.47
CA SER A 727 4.37 -30.44 11.58
C SER A 727 5.47 -31.28 10.96
N LEU A 728 6.61 -30.67 10.64
CA LEU A 728 7.78 -31.36 10.09
C LEU A 728 8.51 -32.22 11.12
N GLU A 729 8.46 -31.86 12.40
CA GLU A 729 8.93 -32.74 13.49
C GLU A 729 8.22 -34.13 13.49
N LYS A 730 6.94 -34.14 13.05
CA LYS A 730 6.14 -35.37 12.99
C LYS A 730 6.26 -36.13 11.67
N HIS A 731 6.48 -35.42 10.56
CA HIS A 731 6.35 -35.97 9.21
C HIS A 731 7.66 -35.94 8.41
N GLU A 732 8.74 -35.36 8.93
CA GLU A 732 10.10 -35.27 8.37
C GLU A 732 10.24 -34.61 6.99
N ALA A 733 9.21 -34.58 6.15
CA ALA A 733 9.29 -34.04 4.79
C ALA A 733 8.02 -33.32 4.37
N MET A 734 8.20 -32.31 3.52
CA MET A 734 7.15 -31.66 2.77
C MET A 734 7.14 -32.22 1.36
N ASN A 735 6.00 -32.72 0.91
CA ASN A 735 5.83 -33.29 -0.42
C ASN A 735 5.13 -32.31 -1.33
N PHE A 736 5.64 -32.14 -2.53
CA PHE A 736 5.09 -31.21 -3.51
C PHE A 736 4.55 -31.96 -4.72
N TYR A 737 3.42 -31.49 -5.22
CA TYR A 737 2.87 -31.86 -6.50
C TYR A 737 2.80 -30.63 -7.41
N PHE A 738 3.25 -30.79 -8.65
CA PHE A 738 3.25 -29.71 -9.65
C PHE A 738 2.46 -30.10 -10.87
N ARG A 739 1.63 -29.18 -11.34
CA ARG A 739 1.00 -29.28 -12.65
C ARG A 739 1.90 -28.64 -13.70
N PRO A 740 2.12 -29.28 -14.86
CA PRO A 740 2.80 -28.63 -15.99
C PRO A 740 1.99 -27.44 -16.49
N ILE A 741 2.67 -26.39 -16.94
CA ILE A 741 2.04 -25.31 -17.68
C ILE A 741 1.76 -25.79 -19.12
N SER A 742 0.52 -25.60 -19.58
CA SER A 742 0.13 -25.83 -20.97
C SER A 742 0.27 -24.54 -21.79
N LYS A 743 0.66 -24.68 -23.06
CA LYS A 743 0.65 -23.55 -24.01
C LYS A 743 -0.73 -22.89 -24.16
N ASP A 744 -1.78 -23.66 -23.92
CA ASP A 744 -3.19 -23.23 -24.05
C ASP A 744 -3.80 -22.86 -22.68
N ALA A 745 -2.96 -22.60 -21.66
CA ALA A 745 -3.45 -22.19 -20.35
C ALA A 745 -4.15 -20.82 -20.43
N PRO A 746 -5.33 -20.62 -19.81
CA PRO A 746 -6.13 -19.42 -20.00
C PRO A 746 -5.43 -18.14 -19.58
N PHE A 747 -4.56 -18.19 -18.56
CA PHE A 747 -3.81 -17.03 -18.10
C PHE A 747 -2.70 -16.58 -19.08
N ILE A 748 -2.30 -17.41 -20.05
CA ILE A 748 -1.40 -17.01 -21.15
C ILE A 748 -2.16 -16.10 -22.12
N GLU A 749 -3.38 -16.49 -22.49
CA GLU A 749 -4.24 -15.72 -23.38
C GLU A 749 -4.67 -14.38 -22.72
N MET A 750 -4.95 -14.39 -21.44
CA MET A 750 -5.24 -13.17 -20.68
C MET A 750 -4.04 -12.20 -20.66
N GLY A 751 -2.79 -12.69 -20.83
CA GLY A 751 -1.58 -11.84 -20.93
C GLY A 751 -1.16 -11.23 -19.60
N GLY A 752 -1.51 -11.83 -18.46
CA GLY A 752 -1.15 -11.32 -17.12
C GLY A 752 0.30 -11.60 -16.74
N ILE A 753 0.92 -12.63 -17.31
CA ILE A 753 2.33 -12.97 -17.11
C ILE A 753 3.15 -12.33 -18.22
N PRO A 754 4.23 -11.56 -17.92
CA PRO A 754 5.13 -11.02 -18.92
C PRO A 754 5.73 -12.12 -19.80
N GLN A 755 5.84 -11.83 -21.11
CA GLN A 755 6.28 -12.81 -22.10
C GLN A 755 7.67 -13.39 -21.81
N GLU A 756 8.56 -12.60 -21.23
CA GLU A 756 9.90 -13.02 -20.83
C GLU A 756 9.94 -14.07 -19.72
N TYR A 757 8.86 -14.26 -18.98
CA TYR A 757 8.75 -15.30 -17.95
C TYR A 757 8.17 -16.60 -18.48
N LEU A 758 7.48 -16.55 -19.63
CA LEU A 758 6.87 -17.74 -20.20
C LEU A 758 7.94 -18.69 -20.77
N PRO A 759 7.78 -20.01 -20.57
CA PRO A 759 8.69 -20.98 -21.18
C PRO A 759 8.55 -21.05 -22.69
N ASP A 760 9.61 -21.56 -23.35
CA ASP A 760 9.58 -21.82 -24.80
C ASP A 760 8.76 -23.08 -25.12
N PHE A 761 7.56 -22.91 -25.66
CA PHE A 761 6.66 -23.98 -26.08
C PHE A 761 6.97 -24.55 -27.48
N SER A 762 8.08 -24.18 -28.11
CA SER A 762 8.41 -24.65 -29.47
C SER A 762 8.65 -26.16 -29.57
N LYS A 763 9.04 -26.81 -28.46
CA LYS A 763 9.36 -28.24 -28.39
C LYS A 763 8.30 -29.07 -27.72
N GLU A 764 7.62 -28.55 -26.73
CA GLU A 764 6.67 -29.26 -25.90
C GLU A 764 5.46 -28.37 -25.58
N ASN A 765 4.26 -28.95 -25.61
CA ASN A 765 3.02 -28.22 -25.29
C ASN A 765 2.74 -28.11 -23.78
N ASN A 766 3.37 -28.96 -22.99
CA ASN A 766 3.21 -28.99 -21.53
C ASN A 766 4.60 -29.03 -20.89
N ILE A 767 4.93 -28.04 -20.10
CA ILE A 767 6.29 -27.87 -19.53
C ILE A 767 6.23 -27.93 -18.01
N PHE A 768 7.13 -28.72 -17.43
CA PHE A 768 7.41 -28.73 -16.01
C PHE A 768 8.89 -28.95 -15.76
N SER A 769 9.50 -28.07 -14.99
CA SER A 769 10.88 -28.23 -14.52
C SER A 769 11.06 -27.68 -13.10
N ILE A 770 11.96 -28.30 -12.34
CA ILE A 770 12.52 -27.73 -11.12
C ILE A 770 13.88 -27.16 -11.51
N ASN A 771 14.04 -25.85 -11.36
CA ASN A 771 15.27 -25.14 -11.71
C ASN A 771 16.24 -25.13 -10.51
N SER A 772 15.74 -24.84 -9.31
CA SER A 772 16.52 -24.92 -8.07
C SER A 772 15.63 -25.05 -6.85
N ILE A 773 16.15 -25.68 -5.78
CA ILE A 773 15.58 -25.69 -4.45
C ILE A 773 16.69 -25.28 -3.48
N LYS A 774 16.44 -24.25 -2.65
CA LYS A 774 17.40 -23.71 -1.69
C LYS A 774 16.71 -23.47 -0.36
N LEU A 775 17.46 -23.65 0.73
CA LEU A 775 17.06 -23.26 2.06
C LEU A 775 17.93 -22.07 2.49
N ILE A 776 17.33 -20.95 2.82
CA ILE A 776 18.03 -19.70 3.14
C ILE A 776 17.67 -19.29 4.56
N PRO A 777 18.64 -19.09 5.48
CA PRO A 777 18.36 -18.60 6.81
C PRO A 777 18.04 -17.09 6.74
N GLU A 778 17.00 -16.65 7.43
CA GLU A 778 16.77 -15.23 7.74
C GLU A 778 17.43 -14.94 9.08
N TYR A 779 18.55 -14.22 9.05
CA TYR A 779 19.29 -13.88 10.26
C TYR A 779 18.63 -12.78 11.05
N LYS A 780 18.68 -12.90 12.38
CA LYS A 780 18.23 -11.93 13.36
C LYS A 780 19.44 -11.26 14.02
N ILE A 781 19.68 -10.00 13.67
CA ILE A 781 20.88 -9.25 14.06
C ILE A 781 20.48 -8.10 14.98
N GLU A 782 20.88 -8.15 16.25
CA GLU A 782 20.61 -7.10 17.21
C GLU A 782 21.63 -5.96 17.08
N VAL A 783 21.14 -4.74 17.09
CA VAL A 783 21.94 -3.51 16.97
C VAL A 783 21.74 -2.67 18.21
N ASN A 784 22.84 -2.22 18.80
CA ASN A 784 22.78 -1.24 19.88
C ASN A 784 22.35 0.11 19.30
N ALA A 785 21.27 0.63 19.82
CA ALA A 785 20.73 1.94 19.45
C ALA A 785 21.49 3.13 20.09
N GLU A 786 22.65 2.91 20.76
CA GLU A 786 23.48 3.94 21.38
C GLU A 786 24.35 4.74 20.38
#